data_450f9dc2bd76b0fd09b01bdeb9201f38
#
_entry.id   450f9dc2bd76b0fd09b01bdeb9201f38
#
_cell.length_a   1.000
_cell.length_b   1.000
_cell.length_c   1.000
_cell.angle_alpha   90.00
_cell.angle_beta   90.00
_cell.angle_gamma   90.00
#
_symmetry.space_group_name_H-M   'P 1'
#
loop_
_entity.id
_entity.type
_entity.pdbx_description
1 polymer ?
#
loop_
_entity_poly.entity_id
_entity_poly.type
_entity_poly.pdbx_seq_one_letter_code
_entity_poly.pdbx_strand_id
1 'polypeptide(L)'
;MDKSDKNFAYSFLPLEQADGTVLANQPYTLALFKWDKRRVTGSDAYLREEVDPADRTRDTFTIKSLFCSTRLTQHVELLRLLQWRNAPANELATIMKDFTFIGDLEIMKFLQDIFDALFNILDAKKNSELQLAEPFFAAILFILNKISDRRFTQFRPMLDAYIEQHFGGAMTYVHLVGALKKQLRDFPHYNEMIPALKSLEYLFKFIVQSRSLQRKQDRKAAKAQNEALFRQELSELFQAFNDLMSQNEDKAIGAQALALQNFPLIFKELVRDFEPKELVMVAMSFVDSIKNRSHKIVEVKLAMLQTLVKSAAFSSPESRAILTSLSIMQLAGHLDVANRENFGRCVATLADMLSLIQKSGDFSLVTKEVFGLLPRLFEAYPIVSAAQREAAEKIALQPRSRDREDPLRELVVCIACIFELISAKEFVDFARDQEGDWLRETVSGMLQTMTSFLTEKVFPDQWQMLHLSVIIAVVKAANMIRPVLDGHVALSEPTNRAIWASWITAVSRVASHPSLQLDRFSPFKERRILRFCSRDMRHEAVALVQSCWASLGPHQSEFVAPLIGPALEMTLLSSTWIHTRAMALLFAMMSREFESRGTLRDVEVACIVKIDEAINQGDIDDDIGAKFVAAMEAQLSTVDSRGESGADSELYKAVEEVLRSLEKLLELLLNVRSLPTSQEFEDERVMGLVRLMNFMKKTNKTDRYIRYVHELADLHIASQNFTEAAFALSLHADLITWTDDVIEEEVGMPRQSSFDRKEMIVGKMIEYFDRGKAWEEAIRASKMVEDKYENLINRVDYNKVRRKRRREGRRRERKGGIIGIWYHCQYHVSIIWYH
;
A
#
# COMPACT_ATOMS: atom_id res chain seq x y z
N MET A 1 -63.51 50.62 6.96
CA MET A 1 -64.11 51.22 5.72
C MET A 1 -65.61 51.04 5.79
N ASP A 2 -66.29 52.13 5.90
CA ASP A 2 -67.79 52.15 5.98
C ASP A 2 -68.34 51.77 4.61
N LYS A 3 -69.36 50.88 4.58
CA LYS A 3 -69.86 50.29 3.34
C LYS A 3 -70.74 51.24 2.53
N SER A 4 -70.96 52.43 3.07
CA SER A 4 -71.94 53.42 2.44
C SER A 4 -71.24 54.40 1.45
N ASP A 5 -69.94 54.64 1.56
CA ASP A 5 -69.31 55.61 0.69
C ASP A 5 -68.27 54.91 -0.17
N LYS A 6 -68.44 54.90 -1.46
CA LYS A 6 -67.43 54.37 -2.42
C LYS A 6 -66.26 55.33 -2.52
N ASN A 7 -65.60 55.58 -1.42
CA ASN A 7 -64.37 56.37 -1.35
C ASN A 7 -63.17 55.50 -1.69
N PHE A 8 -62.52 55.80 -2.77
CA PHE A 8 -61.24 55.18 -3.10
C PHE A 8 -60.10 56.06 -2.61
N ALA A 9 -59.06 55.42 -2.06
CA ALA A 9 -57.81 56.09 -1.72
C ALA A 9 -56.68 55.50 -2.55
N TYR A 10 -55.68 56.25 -2.85
CA TYR A 10 -54.50 55.86 -3.59
C TYR A 10 -53.22 56.36 -2.94
N SER A 11 -52.13 55.77 -3.31
CA SER A 11 -50.79 56.23 -2.98
C SER A 11 -49.79 55.81 -4.04
N PHE A 12 -48.60 56.43 -4.05
CA PHE A 12 -47.54 56.12 -4.98
C PHE A 12 -46.39 55.52 -4.21
N LEU A 13 -45.89 54.45 -4.76
CA LEU A 13 -44.66 53.80 -4.28
C LEU A 13 -43.73 53.71 -5.49
N PRO A 14 -42.62 54.44 -5.53
CA PRO A 14 -41.60 54.28 -6.56
C PRO A 14 -41.00 52.88 -6.40
N LEU A 15 -40.90 52.11 -7.50
CA LEU A 15 -40.31 50.79 -7.49
C LEU A 15 -38.80 50.84 -7.51
N GLU A 16 -38.23 51.90 -8.09
CA GLU A 16 -36.79 52.10 -8.25
C GLU A 16 -36.42 53.51 -7.71
N GLN A 17 -35.31 53.58 -7.01
CA GLN A 17 -34.74 54.85 -6.54
C GLN A 17 -33.81 55.46 -7.60
N ALA A 18 -33.42 56.74 -7.42
CA ALA A 18 -32.55 57.44 -8.36
C ALA A 18 -31.16 56.80 -8.54
N ASP A 19 -30.71 55.97 -7.58
CA ASP A 19 -29.48 55.20 -7.62
C ASP A 19 -29.62 53.84 -8.31
N GLY A 20 -30.83 53.49 -8.83
CA GLY A 20 -31.11 52.20 -9.47
C GLY A 20 -31.47 51.08 -8.51
N THR A 21 -31.56 51.34 -7.20
CA THR A 21 -31.99 50.31 -6.25
C THR A 21 -33.50 50.18 -6.24
N VAL A 22 -33.98 48.94 -6.03
CA VAL A 22 -35.40 48.63 -5.96
C VAL A 22 -35.85 48.58 -4.52
N LEU A 23 -36.99 49.18 -4.20
CA LEU A 23 -37.56 49.15 -2.86
C LEU A 23 -38.06 47.74 -2.50
N ALA A 24 -37.43 47.11 -1.55
CA ALA A 24 -37.86 45.80 -1.07
C ALA A 24 -37.44 45.54 0.41
N ASN A 25 -38.07 44.56 1.02
CA ASN A 25 -37.77 44.02 2.33
C ASN A 25 -37.94 45.00 3.51
N GLN A 26 -38.34 46.24 3.32
CA GLN A 26 -38.64 47.21 4.34
C GLN A 26 -40.12 47.51 4.39
N PRO A 27 -40.70 47.81 5.55
CA PRO A 27 -42.06 48.30 5.64
C PRO A 27 -42.11 49.76 5.23
N TYR A 28 -42.94 50.07 4.21
CA TYR A 28 -43.19 51.44 3.74
C TYR A 28 -44.56 51.85 4.19
N THR A 29 -44.62 52.95 4.96
CA THR A 29 -45.91 53.52 5.40
C THR A 29 -46.33 54.65 4.45
N LEU A 30 -47.32 54.35 3.68
CA LEU A 30 -47.84 55.23 2.64
C LEU A 30 -48.98 56.10 3.21
N ALA A 31 -48.95 57.38 2.93
CA ALA A 31 -50.09 58.26 3.20
C ALA A 31 -51.16 58.00 2.12
N LEU A 32 -52.39 57.91 2.55
CA LEU A 32 -53.52 57.69 1.64
C LEU A 32 -54.16 59.04 1.30
N PHE A 33 -54.54 59.22 0.01
CA PHE A 33 -55.13 60.39 -0.50
C PHE A 33 -56.55 60.07 -1.00
N LYS A 34 -57.46 61.01 -0.82
CA LYS A 34 -58.87 60.84 -1.23
C LYS A 34 -58.95 60.82 -2.79
N TRP A 35 -59.66 59.86 -3.30
CA TRP A 35 -59.90 59.71 -4.72
C TRP A 35 -61.19 60.44 -5.04
N ASP A 36 -61.13 61.53 -5.83
CA ASP A 36 -62.28 62.20 -6.37
C ASP A 36 -62.42 61.91 -7.92
N LYS A 37 -63.46 61.15 -8.23
CA LYS A 37 -63.78 60.81 -9.63
C LYS A 37 -64.00 62.02 -10.54
N ARG A 38 -64.34 63.17 -9.97
CA ARG A 38 -64.59 64.41 -10.74
C ARG A 38 -63.32 65.10 -11.20
N ARG A 39 -62.16 64.85 -10.58
CA ARG A 39 -60.86 65.43 -10.90
C ARG A 39 -60.07 64.62 -11.89
N VAL A 40 -60.40 63.35 -12.06
CA VAL A 40 -59.62 62.44 -12.86
C VAL A 40 -60.34 62.13 -14.22
N THR A 41 -60.00 62.89 -15.23
CA THR A 41 -60.50 62.71 -16.56
C THR A 41 -59.48 61.97 -17.49
N GLY A 42 -59.20 60.74 -17.22
CA GLY A 42 -58.39 59.97 -18.10
C GLY A 42 -57.93 58.67 -17.40
N SER A 43 -57.72 57.59 -18.13
CA SER A 43 -57.32 56.29 -17.60
C SER A 43 -55.96 56.28 -16.90
N ASP A 44 -55.08 57.24 -17.18
CA ASP A 44 -53.71 57.29 -16.73
C ASP A 44 -53.44 58.42 -15.70
N ALA A 45 -54.44 59.15 -15.27
CA ALA A 45 -54.33 60.30 -14.35
C ALA A 45 -53.83 59.91 -12.97
N TYR A 46 -53.99 58.63 -12.54
CA TYR A 46 -53.39 58.06 -11.30
C TYR A 46 -51.91 57.83 -11.42
N LEU A 47 -51.31 57.86 -12.58
CA LEU A 47 -49.87 57.74 -12.84
C LEU A 47 -49.10 59.07 -12.74
N ARG A 48 -49.79 60.18 -12.54
CA ARG A 48 -49.15 61.45 -12.34
C ARG A 48 -48.86 61.73 -10.90
N GLU A 49 -47.60 62.05 -10.58
CA GLU A 49 -47.11 62.29 -9.18
C GLU A 49 -47.66 63.55 -8.50
N GLU A 50 -48.48 64.34 -9.19
CA GLU A 50 -49.11 65.60 -8.65
C GLU A 50 -50.25 65.22 -7.71
N VAL A 51 -49.94 65.11 -6.42
CA VAL A 51 -50.96 64.88 -5.36
C VAL A 51 -51.13 66.17 -4.55
N ASP A 52 -52.42 66.64 -4.46
CA ASP A 52 -52.74 67.78 -3.62
C ASP A 52 -52.59 67.34 -2.11
N PRO A 53 -51.72 68.02 -1.30
CA PRO A 53 -51.56 67.75 0.09
C PRO A 53 -52.85 67.88 0.88
N ALA A 54 -53.85 68.69 0.40
CA ALA A 54 -55.11 68.81 1.08
C ALA A 54 -56.04 67.60 1.00
N ASP A 55 -55.78 66.68 0.05
CA ASP A 55 -56.50 65.42 -0.10
C ASP A 55 -55.97 64.26 0.80
N ARG A 56 -54.93 64.52 1.60
CA ARG A 56 -54.32 63.51 2.48
C ARG A 56 -55.35 63.14 3.58
N THR A 57 -55.53 61.79 3.70
CA THR A 57 -56.36 61.25 4.80
C THR A 57 -55.51 61.08 6.06
N ARG A 58 -56.17 60.86 7.24
CA ARG A 58 -55.46 60.48 8.47
C ARG A 58 -55.01 59.06 8.48
N ASP A 59 -55.57 58.23 7.61
CA ASP A 59 -55.25 56.80 7.53
C ASP A 59 -53.98 56.61 6.73
N THR A 60 -53.18 55.61 7.14
CA THR A 60 -51.94 55.19 6.49
C THR A 60 -52.03 53.73 6.10
N PHE A 61 -51.30 53.33 5.05
CA PHE A 61 -51.25 51.98 4.60
C PHE A 61 -49.79 51.52 4.65
N THR A 62 -49.47 50.51 5.43
CA THR A 62 -48.11 49.96 5.51
C THR A 62 -47.99 48.75 4.61
N ILE A 63 -47.03 48.81 3.64
CA ILE A 63 -46.71 47.75 2.70
C ILE A 63 -45.33 47.25 3.02
N LYS A 64 -45.20 45.92 3.11
CA LYS A 64 -43.91 45.26 3.07
C LYS A 64 -43.84 44.49 1.74
N SER A 65 -42.89 44.83 0.90
CA SER A 65 -42.65 44.13 -0.35
C SER A 65 -41.50 43.16 -0.23
N LEU A 66 -41.59 42.02 -0.90
CA LEU A 66 -40.50 41.09 -1.11
C LEU A 66 -40.13 41.14 -2.61
N PHE A 67 -38.93 41.54 -2.89
CA PHE A 67 -38.39 41.52 -4.25
C PHE A 67 -37.61 40.25 -4.48
N CYS A 68 -37.96 39.51 -5.52
CA CYS A 68 -37.20 38.33 -5.97
C CYS A 68 -37.06 38.40 -7.50
N SER A 69 -35.84 38.56 -7.98
CA SER A 69 -35.53 38.61 -9.42
C SER A 69 -34.22 37.92 -9.71
N THR A 70 -34.13 37.28 -10.86
CA THR A 70 -32.87 36.74 -11.41
C THR A 70 -32.09 37.74 -12.26
N ARG A 71 -32.65 38.90 -12.56
CA ARG A 71 -32.09 39.89 -13.47
C ARG A 71 -31.87 41.28 -12.83
N LEU A 72 -32.37 41.48 -11.61
CA LEU A 72 -32.24 42.76 -10.91
C LEU A 72 -31.58 42.57 -9.57
N THR A 73 -30.83 43.56 -9.11
CA THR A 73 -30.17 43.56 -7.81
C THR A 73 -30.55 44.81 -7.02
N GLN A 74 -30.42 44.71 -5.67
CA GLN A 74 -30.59 45.85 -4.76
C GLN A 74 -29.27 46.35 -4.18
N HIS A 75 -28.14 45.71 -4.53
CA HIS A 75 -26.84 46.10 -4.01
C HIS A 75 -26.25 47.26 -4.79
N VAL A 76 -26.12 48.38 -4.12
CA VAL A 76 -25.61 49.62 -4.72
C VAL A 76 -24.20 49.45 -5.27
N GLU A 77 -23.34 48.73 -4.53
CA GLU A 77 -21.95 48.42 -4.93
C GLU A 77 -21.91 47.62 -6.25
N LEU A 78 -22.82 46.63 -6.38
CA LEU A 78 -22.92 45.84 -7.61
C LEU A 78 -23.44 46.68 -8.77
N LEU A 79 -24.47 47.48 -8.55
CA LEU A 79 -24.99 48.41 -9.57
C LEU A 79 -23.94 49.40 -10.05
N ARG A 80 -23.13 49.96 -9.13
CA ARG A 80 -21.98 50.82 -9.50
C ARG A 80 -20.98 50.11 -10.40
N LEU A 81 -20.67 48.84 -10.09
CA LEU A 81 -19.77 48.03 -10.91
C LEU A 81 -20.37 47.75 -12.29
N LEU A 82 -21.63 47.33 -12.36
CA LEU A 82 -22.29 47.03 -13.64
C LEU A 82 -22.48 48.30 -14.50
N GLN A 83 -22.69 49.48 -13.88
CA GLN A 83 -22.81 50.76 -14.51
C GLN A 83 -21.49 51.56 -14.59
N TRP A 84 -20.33 50.91 -14.52
CA TRP A 84 -18.99 51.49 -14.46
C TRP A 84 -18.70 52.54 -15.51
N ARG A 85 -19.39 52.47 -16.65
CA ARG A 85 -19.24 53.46 -17.75
C ARG A 85 -19.68 54.87 -17.34
N ASN A 86 -20.61 54.99 -16.40
CA ASN A 86 -21.14 56.24 -15.88
C ASN A 86 -20.27 56.82 -14.74
N ALA A 87 -19.33 56.02 -14.22
CA ALA A 87 -18.47 56.40 -13.10
C ALA A 87 -17.22 57.17 -13.57
N PRO A 88 -16.77 58.19 -12.81
CA PRO A 88 -15.54 58.88 -13.11
C PRO A 88 -14.33 57.95 -12.94
N ALA A 89 -13.27 58.18 -13.75
CA ALA A 89 -12.13 57.27 -13.81
C ALA A 89 -11.39 57.08 -12.47
N ASN A 90 -11.36 58.12 -11.63
CA ASN A 90 -10.73 58.06 -10.30
C ASN A 90 -11.50 57.21 -9.27
N GLU A 91 -12.77 56.91 -9.50
CA GLU A 91 -13.60 56.09 -8.62
C GLU A 91 -13.55 54.58 -8.93
N LEU A 92 -13.10 54.22 -10.16
CA LEU A 92 -13.11 52.80 -10.59
C LEU A 92 -12.33 51.87 -9.65
N ALA A 93 -11.21 52.33 -9.12
CA ALA A 93 -10.45 51.54 -8.16
C ALA A 93 -11.24 51.31 -6.84
N THR A 94 -12.00 52.33 -6.40
CA THR A 94 -12.86 52.23 -5.19
C THR A 94 -14.02 51.31 -5.44
N ILE A 95 -14.71 51.44 -6.62
CA ILE A 95 -15.81 50.55 -7.00
C ILE A 95 -15.36 49.09 -7.02
N MET A 96 -14.16 48.76 -7.55
CA MET A 96 -13.62 47.39 -7.52
C MET A 96 -13.26 46.89 -6.14
N LYS A 97 -12.93 47.76 -5.19
CA LYS A 97 -12.69 47.38 -3.77
C LYS A 97 -13.99 47.19 -3.02
N ASP A 98 -14.94 48.12 -3.19
CA ASP A 98 -16.25 48.10 -2.50
C ASP A 98 -17.10 46.89 -2.93
N PHE A 99 -16.94 46.42 -4.16
CA PHE A 99 -17.52 45.17 -4.67
C PHE A 99 -17.28 43.95 -3.77
N THR A 100 -16.16 43.88 -3.05
CA THR A 100 -15.85 42.78 -2.16
C THR A 100 -16.77 42.66 -0.94
N PHE A 101 -17.60 43.67 -0.64
CA PHE A 101 -18.59 43.65 0.44
C PHE A 101 -19.94 43.04 0.05
N ILE A 102 -20.15 42.64 -1.21
CA ILE A 102 -21.38 42.05 -1.71
C ILE A 102 -21.51 40.58 -1.19
N GLY A 103 -22.76 40.20 -0.94
CA GLY A 103 -23.07 38.83 -0.53
C GLY A 103 -22.81 37.79 -1.62
N ASP A 104 -22.34 36.59 -1.21
CA ASP A 104 -21.92 35.50 -2.10
C ASP A 104 -22.98 35.12 -3.16
N LEU A 105 -24.26 35.10 -2.78
CA LEU A 105 -25.35 34.69 -3.67
C LEU A 105 -25.59 35.75 -4.79
N GLU A 106 -25.45 37.02 -4.49
CA GLU A 106 -25.58 38.08 -5.52
C GLU A 106 -24.41 38.03 -6.49
N ILE A 107 -23.18 37.78 -6.02
CA ILE A 107 -22.02 37.60 -6.90
C ILE A 107 -22.24 36.42 -7.84
N MET A 108 -22.72 35.28 -7.35
CA MET A 108 -22.98 34.10 -8.18
C MET A 108 -24.09 34.33 -9.18
N LYS A 109 -25.11 35.12 -8.83
CA LYS A 109 -26.24 35.47 -9.70
C LYS A 109 -25.81 36.30 -10.90
N PHE A 110 -24.90 37.24 -10.73
CA PHE A 110 -24.40 38.16 -11.77
C PHE A 110 -22.98 37.86 -12.25
N LEU A 111 -22.51 36.60 -12.05
CA LEU A 111 -21.13 36.23 -12.27
C LEU A 111 -20.57 36.62 -13.65
N GLN A 112 -21.33 36.38 -14.72
CA GLN A 112 -20.91 36.72 -16.06
C GLN A 112 -20.84 38.25 -16.23
N ASP A 113 -21.88 38.98 -15.83
CA ASP A 113 -21.94 40.44 -15.96
C ASP A 113 -20.80 41.12 -15.17
N ILE A 114 -20.47 40.60 -14.01
CA ILE A 114 -19.36 41.06 -13.16
C ILE A 114 -18.01 40.86 -13.87
N PHE A 115 -17.76 39.67 -14.44
CA PHE A 115 -16.55 39.44 -15.19
C PHE A 115 -16.46 40.34 -16.41
N ASP A 116 -17.56 40.49 -17.18
CA ASP A 116 -17.61 41.38 -18.32
C ASP A 116 -17.34 42.84 -17.92
N ALA A 117 -17.88 43.33 -16.81
CA ALA A 117 -17.60 44.67 -16.30
C ALA A 117 -16.12 44.82 -15.91
N LEU A 118 -15.55 43.87 -15.12
CA LEU A 118 -14.16 43.94 -14.67
C LEU A 118 -13.17 43.90 -15.84
N PHE A 119 -13.34 43.00 -16.81
CA PHE A 119 -12.45 42.90 -17.96
C PHE A 119 -12.61 44.13 -18.93
N ASN A 120 -13.82 44.60 -19.12
CA ASN A 120 -14.06 45.78 -19.92
C ASN A 120 -13.49 47.08 -19.29
N ILE A 121 -13.48 47.19 -17.95
CA ILE A 121 -12.82 48.31 -17.25
C ILE A 121 -11.32 48.31 -17.56
N LEU A 122 -10.68 47.11 -17.53
CA LEU A 122 -9.26 46.97 -17.81
C LEU A 122 -8.90 47.30 -19.26
N ASP A 123 -9.72 46.81 -20.22
CA ASP A 123 -9.50 47.03 -21.65
C ASP A 123 -9.82 48.48 -22.11
N ALA A 124 -10.81 49.14 -21.55
CA ALA A 124 -11.25 50.49 -21.97
C ALA A 124 -10.24 51.60 -21.60
N LYS A 125 -9.43 51.36 -20.59
CA LYS A 125 -8.45 52.32 -20.07
C LYS A 125 -7.04 51.92 -20.49
N LYS A 126 -6.69 52.03 -21.77
CA LYS A 126 -5.34 51.73 -22.29
C LYS A 126 -4.22 52.61 -21.72
N ASN A 127 -4.56 53.61 -20.89
CA ASN A 127 -3.55 54.49 -20.28
C ASN A 127 -3.17 54.02 -18.88
N SER A 128 -1.96 53.63 -18.75
CA SER A 128 -1.25 53.13 -17.58
C SER A 128 -1.17 54.06 -16.35
N GLU A 129 -1.77 55.20 -16.36
CA GLU A 129 -1.74 56.17 -15.25
C GLU A 129 -2.69 55.84 -14.10
N LEU A 130 -3.68 54.99 -14.34
CA LEU A 130 -4.58 54.54 -13.31
C LEU A 130 -4.08 53.20 -12.83
N GLN A 131 -3.65 53.12 -11.56
CA GLN A 131 -3.21 51.88 -10.89
C GLN A 131 -4.40 50.90 -10.69
N LEU A 132 -5.07 50.49 -11.78
CA LEU A 132 -6.25 49.62 -11.76
C LEU A 132 -5.92 48.11 -11.68
N ALA A 133 -4.69 47.74 -12.02
CA ALA A 133 -4.28 46.32 -12.08
C ALA A 133 -4.39 45.62 -10.74
N GLU A 134 -4.03 46.28 -9.65
CA GLU A 134 -4.09 45.64 -8.29
C GLU A 134 -5.55 45.51 -7.81
N PRO A 135 -6.42 46.56 -7.84
CA PRO A 135 -7.83 46.38 -7.47
C PRO A 135 -8.56 45.38 -8.36
N PHE A 136 -8.25 45.35 -9.67
CA PHE A 136 -8.78 44.37 -10.60
C PHE A 136 -8.37 42.95 -10.21
N PHE A 137 -7.09 42.71 -9.94
CA PHE A 137 -6.59 41.42 -9.56
C PHE A 137 -7.20 40.95 -8.24
N ALA A 138 -7.31 41.84 -7.25
CA ALA A 138 -7.96 41.55 -5.96
C ALA A 138 -9.44 41.15 -6.15
N ALA A 139 -10.19 41.87 -7.03
CA ALA A 139 -11.59 41.56 -7.32
C ALA A 139 -11.72 40.17 -8.01
N ILE A 140 -10.88 39.88 -9.00
CA ILE A 140 -10.87 38.57 -9.67
C ILE A 140 -10.56 37.44 -8.66
N LEU A 141 -9.54 37.61 -7.82
CA LEU A 141 -9.20 36.64 -6.80
C LEU A 141 -10.33 36.40 -5.79
N PHE A 142 -11.02 37.50 -5.42
CA PHE A 142 -12.18 37.40 -4.51
C PHE A 142 -13.26 36.50 -5.09
N ILE A 143 -13.64 36.69 -6.36
CA ILE A 143 -14.66 35.88 -7.05
C ILE A 143 -14.20 34.42 -7.17
N LEU A 144 -12.98 34.20 -7.65
CA LEU A 144 -12.44 32.86 -7.87
C LEU A 144 -12.35 32.04 -6.56
N ASN A 145 -11.95 32.69 -5.47
CA ASN A 145 -11.95 32.05 -4.16
C ASN A 145 -13.37 31.68 -3.67
N LYS A 146 -14.38 32.51 -3.96
CA LYS A 146 -15.78 32.18 -3.67
C LYS A 146 -16.27 30.96 -4.46
N ILE A 147 -15.96 30.87 -5.75
CA ILE A 147 -16.30 29.71 -6.58
C ILE A 147 -15.55 28.44 -6.13
N SER A 148 -14.38 28.58 -5.52
CA SER A 148 -13.61 27.46 -4.97
C SER A 148 -14.22 26.89 -3.69
N ASP A 149 -15.15 27.60 -3.01
CA ASP A 149 -15.89 27.10 -1.85
C ASP A 149 -16.81 25.93 -2.27
N ARG A 150 -16.88 24.89 -1.42
CA ARG A 150 -17.72 23.69 -1.67
C ARG A 150 -19.18 24.02 -1.94
N ARG A 151 -19.70 25.12 -1.40
CA ARG A 151 -21.08 25.57 -1.61
C ARG A 151 -21.37 26.03 -3.04
N PHE A 152 -20.34 26.43 -3.79
CA PHE A 152 -20.46 27.05 -5.10
C PHE A 152 -19.77 26.27 -6.22
N THR A 153 -19.34 25.05 -5.97
CA THR A 153 -18.65 24.19 -6.97
C THR A 153 -19.47 23.94 -8.23
N GLN A 154 -20.81 24.00 -8.13
CA GLN A 154 -21.72 23.91 -9.28
C GLN A 154 -21.58 25.05 -10.30
N PHE A 155 -20.95 26.16 -9.92
CA PHE A 155 -20.71 27.29 -10.86
C PHE A 155 -19.43 27.14 -11.67
N ARG A 156 -18.56 26.14 -11.35
CA ARG A 156 -17.33 25.87 -12.11
C ARG A 156 -17.60 25.61 -13.61
N PRO A 157 -18.55 24.76 -14.03
CA PRO A 157 -18.84 24.54 -15.44
C PRO A 157 -19.31 25.82 -16.15
N MET A 158 -20.04 26.71 -15.45
CA MET A 158 -20.48 28.00 -16.00
C MET A 158 -19.29 28.93 -16.21
N LEU A 159 -18.34 28.97 -15.26
CA LEU A 159 -17.12 29.75 -15.41
C LEU A 159 -16.23 29.21 -16.56
N ASP A 160 -16.12 27.88 -16.70
CA ASP A 160 -15.41 27.27 -17.83
C ASP A 160 -16.05 27.68 -19.18
N ALA A 161 -17.37 27.60 -19.29
CA ALA A 161 -18.11 28.04 -20.50
C ALA A 161 -17.93 29.54 -20.75
N TYR A 162 -17.92 30.36 -19.70
CA TYR A 162 -17.66 31.78 -19.83
C TYR A 162 -16.27 32.06 -20.41
N ILE A 163 -15.24 31.42 -19.87
CA ILE A 163 -13.84 31.59 -20.30
C ILE A 163 -13.68 31.17 -21.77
N GLU A 164 -14.30 30.05 -22.16
CA GLU A 164 -14.16 29.51 -23.51
C GLU A 164 -14.96 30.31 -24.58
N GLN A 165 -16.16 30.79 -24.24
CA GLN A 165 -17.14 31.31 -25.25
C GLN A 165 -17.37 32.81 -25.18
N HIS A 166 -17.28 33.43 -24.01
CA HIS A 166 -17.70 34.82 -23.78
C HIS A 166 -16.55 35.76 -23.41
N PHE A 167 -15.45 35.20 -22.86
CA PHE A 167 -14.32 36.02 -22.47
C PHE A 167 -13.65 36.72 -23.66
N GLY A 168 -13.56 38.07 -23.64
CA GLY A 168 -13.06 38.91 -24.74
C GLY A 168 -11.69 39.59 -24.52
N GLY A 169 -11.07 39.44 -23.33
CA GLY A 169 -9.87 40.21 -22.93
C GLY A 169 -8.56 39.72 -23.58
N ALA A 170 -8.26 40.19 -24.79
CA ALA A 170 -7.08 39.73 -25.55
C ALA A 170 -5.71 40.15 -24.94
N MET A 171 -5.64 41.21 -24.14
CA MET A 171 -4.40 41.69 -23.50
C MET A 171 -4.37 41.52 -21.99
N THR A 172 -5.40 40.89 -21.42
CA THR A 172 -5.58 40.73 -19.98
C THR A 172 -4.46 39.88 -19.34
N TYR A 173 -3.87 38.92 -20.09
CA TYR A 173 -2.80 38.09 -19.58
C TYR A 173 -1.59 38.90 -19.06
N VAL A 174 -1.25 40.01 -19.66
CA VAL A 174 -0.13 40.87 -19.23
C VAL A 174 -0.35 41.39 -17.80
N HIS A 175 -1.58 41.81 -17.50
CA HIS A 175 -1.95 42.34 -16.18
C HIS A 175 -2.04 41.23 -15.16
N LEU A 176 -2.61 40.06 -15.52
CA LEU A 176 -2.73 38.91 -14.63
C LEU A 176 -1.34 38.31 -14.25
N VAL A 177 -0.46 38.13 -15.25
CA VAL A 177 0.89 37.61 -15.02
C VAL A 177 1.71 38.62 -14.22
N GLY A 178 1.62 39.94 -14.55
CA GLY A 178 2.33 40.97 -13.81
C GLY A 178 1.91 41.08 -12.34
N ALA A 179 0.59 41.08 -12.07
CA ALA A 179 0.07 41.10 -10.70
C ALA A 179 0.41 39.83 -9.91
N LEU A 180 0.32 38.66 -10.54
CA LEU A 180 0.71 37.40 -9.90
C LEU A 180 2.21 37.34 -9.59
N LYS A 181 3.08 37.79 -10.52
CA LYS A 181 4.53 37.93 -10.27
C LYS A 181 4.82 38.84 -9.06
N LYS A 182 4.16 39.98 -8.99
CA LYS A 182 4.31 40.93 -7.90
C LYS A 182 3.92 40.32 -6.57
N GLN A 183 2.76 39.66 -6.51
CA GLN A 183 2.25 39.05 -5.31
C GLN A 183 3.12 37.86 -4.83
N LEU A 184 3.63 37.03 -5.74
CA LEU A 184 4.50 35.89 -5.39
C LEU A 184 5.89 36.33 -4.86
N ARG A 185 6.30 37.56 -5.11
CA ARG A 185 7.58 38.16 -4.63
C ARG A 185 7.41 39.04 -3.40
N ASP A 186 6.19 39.18 -2.90
CA ASP A 186 5.91 40.03 -1.73
C ASP A 186 6.18 39.29 -0.42
N PHE A 187 7.47 39.03 -0.17
CA PHE A 187 7.93 38.47 1.09
C PHE A 187 8.05 39.59 2.14
N PRO A 188 7.59 39.37 3.39
CA PRO A 188 7.13 38.14 4.04
C PRO A 188 5.60 37.96 4.15
N HIS A 189 4.80 38.60 3.30
CA HIS A 189 3.31 38.59 3.40
C HIS A 189 2.69 37.33 2.78
N TYR A 190 3.15 36.15 3.21
CA TYR A 190 2.72 34.85 2.65
C TYR A 190 1.21 34.60 2.69
N ASN A 191 0.49 35.14 3.67
CA ASN A 191 -0.96 34.96 3.78
C ASN A 191 -1.72 35.64 2.63
N GLU A 192 -1.20 36.73 2.10
CA GLU A 192 -1.81 37.45 1.00
C GLU A 192 -1.67 36.71 -0.33
N MET A 193 -0.71 35.80 -0.46
CA MET A 193 -0.52 34.92 -1.62
C MET A 193 -1.55 33.77 -1.68
N ILE A 194 -2.13 33.38 -0.55
CA ILE A 194 -3.02 32.21 -0.44
C ILE A 194 -4.20 32.28 -1.42
N PRO A 195 -4.93 33.40 -1.58
CA PRO A 195 -6.03 33.52 -2.53
C PRO A 195 -5.60 33.24 -3.97
N ALA A 196 -4.47 33.79 -4.41
CA ALA A 196 -3.94 33.59 -5.75
C ALA A 196 -3.52 32.14 -5.98
N LEU A 197 -2.81 31.56 -5.02
CA LEU A 197 -2.34 30.16 -5.09
C LEU A 197 -3.50 29.14 -5.15
N LYS A 198 -4.61 29.42 -4.48
CA LYS A 198 -5.83 28.59 -4.59
C LYS A 198 -6.53 28.71 -5.95
N SER A 199 -6.40 29.84 -6.60
CA SER A 199 -7.08 30.16 -7.86
C SER A 199 -6.24 29.92 -9.10
N LEU A 200 -5.05 29.33 -8.99
CA LEU A 200 -4.08 29.17 -10.09
C LEU A 200 -4.71 28.52 -11.34
N GLU A 201 -5.54 27.51 -11.20
CA GLU A 201 -6.20 26.84 -12.31
C GLU A 201 -6.96 27.83 -13.20
N TYR A 202 -7.82 28.65 -12.60
CA TYR A 202 -8.64 29.61 -13.34
C TYR A 202 -7.85 30.83 -13.82
N LEU A 203 -6.85 31.27 -13.05
CA LEU A 203 -5.95 32.32 -13.50
C LEU A 203 -5.23 31.90 -14.78
N PHE A 204 -4.73 30.69 -14.85
CA PHE A 204 -4.07 30.21 -16.07
C PHE A 204 -5.04 29.93 -17.21
N LYS A 205 -6.27 29.49 -16.94
CA LYS A 205 -7.31 29.42 -17.96
C LYS A 205 -7.55 30.81 -18.61
N PHE A 206 -7.67 31.87 -17.82
CA PHE A 206 -7.80 33.25 -18.35
C PHE A 206 -6.54 33.68 -19.09
N ILE A 207 -5.34 33.43 -18.59
CA ILE A 207 -4.05 33.77 -19.21
C ILE A 207 -3.94 33.10 -20.60
N VAL A 208 -4.16 31.80 -20.70
CA VAL A 208 -4.06 31.03 -21.95
C VAL A 208 -5.14 31.47 -22.93
N GLN A 209 -6.39 31.66 -22.49
CA GLN A 209 -7.47 32.12 -23.35
C GLN A 209 -7.22 33.56 -23.86
N SER A 210 -6.75 34.47 -22.99
CA SER A 210 -6.35 35.82 -23.36
C SER A 210 -5.28 35.80 -24.46
N ARG A 211 -4.26 34.95 -24.30
CA ARG A 211 -3.20 34.79 -25.31
C ARG A 211 -3.76 34.20 -26.61
N SER A 212 -4.67 33.23 -26.53
CA SER A 212 -5.34 32.66 -27.72
C SER A 212 -6.11 33.72 -28.52
N LEU A 213 -6.83 34.60 -27.82
CA LEU A 213 -7.55 35.72 -28.43
C LEU A 213 -6.59 36.72 -29.09
N GLN A 214 -5.50 37.07 -28.42
CA GLN A 214 -4.49 37.95 -28.98
C GLN A 214 -3.87 37.35 -30.24
N ARG A 215 -3.52 36.06 -30.28
CA ARG A 215 -2.99 35.37 -31.46
C ARG A 215 -3.93 35.48 -32.69
N LYS A 216 -5.26 35.48 -32.47
CA LYS A 216 -6.25 35.67 -33.53
C LYS A 216 -6.25 37.13 -34.08
N GLN A 217 -5.88 38.10 -33.24
CA GLN A 217 -5.85 39.52 -33.60
C GLN A 217 -4.47 39.99 -34.11
N ASP A 218 -3.40 39.22 -33.78
CA ASP A 218 -2.02 39.55 -34.15
C ASP A 218 -1.84 39.60 -35.68
N ARG A 219 -1.22 40.68 -36.18
CA ARG A 219 -0.70 40.78 -37.56
C ARG A 219 0.49 39.80 -37.71
N LYS A 220 0.68 39.22 -38.90
CA LYS A 220 1.73 38.24 -39.17
C LYS A 220 3.13 38.68 -38.71
N ALA A 221 3.48 39.99 -38.90
CA ALA A 221 4.77 40.53 -38.51
C ALA A 221 4.98 40.64 -36.98
N ALA A 222 3.93 40.83 -36.18
CA ALA A 222 4.01 40.95 -34.72
C ALA A 222 3.90 39.60 -33.98
N LYS A 223 3.45 38.57 -34.66
CA LYS A 223 3.14 37.29 -34.05
C LYS A 223 4.35 36.62 -33.33
N ALA A 224 5.50 36.60 -33.98
CA ALA A 224 6.71 36.00 -33.39
C ALA A 224 7.24 36.79 -32.19
N GLN A 225 7.17 38.14 -32.28
CA GLN A 225 7.59 39.02 -31.18
C GLN A 225 6.68 38.87 -29.94
N ASN A 226 5.37 38.87 -30.17
CA ASN A 226 4.39 38.69 -29.09
C ASN A 226 4.46 37.29 -28.46
N GLU A 227 4.84 36.27 -29.24
CA GLU A 227 5.08 34.94 -28.72
C GLU A 227 6.32 34.88 -27.82
N ALA A 228 7.41 35.50 -28.24
CA ALA A 228 8.62 35.60 -27.45
C ALA A 228 8.40 36.34 -26.13
N LEU A 229 7.65 37.47 -26.18
CA LEU A 229 7.27 38.23 -24.99
C LEU A 229 6.40 37.41 -24.04
N PHE A 230 5.40 36.68 -24.53
CA PHE A 230 4.58 35.82 -23.70
C PHE A 230 5.39 34.74 -23.00
N ARG A 231 6.30 34.09 -23.73
CA ARG A 231 7.18 33.06 -23.15
C ARG A 231 8.14 33.64 -22.10
N GLN A 232 8.66 34.82 -22.33
CA GLN A 232 9.49 35.55 -21.35
C GLN A 232 8.69 35.88 -20.09
N GLU A 233 7.49 36.44 -20.20
CA GLU A 233 6.62 36.79 -19.07
C GLU A 233 6.28 35.54 -18.22
N LEU A 234 6.01 34.42 -18.84
CA LEU A 234 5.76 33.17 -18.13
C LEU A 234 7.02 32.58 -17.49
N SER A 235 8.17 32.69 -18.15
CA SER A 235 9.46 32.28 -17.58
C SER A 235 9.77 33.07 -16.30
N GLU A 236 9.55 34.40 -16.32
CA GLU A 236 9.71 35.23 -15.12
C GLU A 236 8.71 34.90 -14.00
N LEU A 237 7.48 34.50 -14.38
CA LEU A 237 6.48 34.04 -13.43
C LEU A 237 6.91 32.71 -12.79
N PHE A 238 7.41 31.76 -13.58
CA PHE A 238 7.93 30.49 -13.02
C PHE A 238 9.15 30.72 -12.14
N GLN A 239 9.98 31.69 -12.44
CA GLN A 239 11.07 32.08 -11.56
C GLN A 239 10.53 32.62 -10.23
N ALA A 240 9.45 33.41 -10.24
CA ALA A 240 8.82 33.89 -9.00
C ALA A 240 8.26 32.72 -8.14
N PHE A 241 7.73 31.66 -8.78
CA PHE A 241 7.40 30.45 -8.06
C PHE A 241 8.63 29.74 -7.46
N ASN A 242 9.73 29.65 -8.20
CA ASN A 242 10.98 29.10 -7.69
C ASN A 242 11.53 29.92 -6.51
N ASP A 243 11.43 31.25 -6.59
CA ASP A 243 11.82 32.16 -5.51
C ASP A 243 10.99 31.90 -4.23
N LEU A 244 9.67 31.70 -4.36
CA LEU A 244 8.79 31.29 -3.24
C LEU A 244 9.22 29.96 -2.65
N MET A 245 9.51 28.94 -3.49
CA MET A 245 9.89 27.60 -3.02
C MET A 245 11.28 27.58 -2.36
N SER A 246 12.13 28.55 -2.70
CA SER A 246 13.47 28.69 -2.10
C SER A 246 13.46 29.27 -0.67
N GLN A 247 12.33 29.82 -0.21
CA GLN A 247 12.19 30.33 1.17
C GLN A 247 12.20 29.20 2.19
N ASN A 248 12.92 29.38 3.29
CA ASN A 248 13.05 28.37 4.34
C ASN A 248 12.42 28.83 5.67
N GLU A 249 11.39 29.66 5.58
CA GLU A 249 10.66 30.16 6.75
C GLU A 249 9.43 29.30 7.05
N ASP A 250 9.13 29.06 8.32
CA ASP A 250 7.92 28.30 8.72
C ASP A 250 6.62 28.97 8.26
N LYS A 251 6.61 30.29 8.19
CA LYS A 251 5.47 31.08 7.70
C LYS A 251 5.17 30.83 6.22
N ALA A 252 6.18 30.45 5.43
CA ALA A 252 6.03 30.14 4.01
C ALA A 252 5.37 28.79 3.73
N ILE A 253 5.39 27.84 4.69
CA ILE A 253 4.92 26.46 4.50
C ILE A 253 3.51 26.40 3.94
N GLY A 254 2.61 27.26 4.42
CA GLY A 254 1.22 27.31 3.94
C GLY A 254 1.11 27.69 2.46
N ALA A 255 1.83 28.72 2.05
CA ALA A 255 1.87 29.20 0.65
C ALA A 255 2.59 28.17 -0.25
N GLN A 256 3.75 27.66 0.19
CA GLN A 256 4.49 26.63 -0.55
C GLN A 256 3.69 25.36 -0.76
N ALA A 257 2.98 24.87 0.27
CA ALA A 257 2.11 23.70 0.15
C ALA A 257 0.98 23.91 -0.87
N LEU A 258 0.33 25.09 -0.86
CA LEU A 258 -0.71 25.43 -1.84
C LEU A 258 -0.15 25.58 -3.26
N ALA A 259 1.05 26.14 -3.40
CA ALA A 259 1.73 26.22 -4.69
C ALA A 259 1.97 24.81 -5.24
N LEU A 260 2.57 23.91 -4.45
CA LEU A 260 2.81 22.52 -4.86
C LEU A 260 1.53 21.78 -5.22
N GLN A 261 0.45 21.97 -4.45
CA GLN A 261 -0.82 21.29 -4.67
C GLN A 261 -1.47 21.72 -6.00
N ASN A 262 -1.40 23.01 -6.35
CA ASN A 262 -2.11 23.56 -7.50
C ASN A 262 -1.24 23.72 -8.75
N PHE A 263 0.09 23.60 -8.62
CA PHE A 263 1.02 23.72 -9.76
C PHE A 263 0.74 22.72 -10.91
N PRO A 264 0.42 21.43 -10.65
CA PRO A 264 0.10 20.49 -11.74
C PRO A 264 -1.12 20.89 -12.58
N LEU A 265 -2.06 21.65 -12.01
CA LEU A 265 -3.26 22.08 -12.72
C LEU A 265 -2.93 23.09 -13.84
N ILE A 266 -1.83 23.82 -13.69
CA ILE A 266 -1.32 24.77 -14.69
C ILE A 266 -0.92 24.03 -15.98
N PHE A 267 -0.32 22.85 -15.87
CA PHE A 267 0.13 22.09 -17.04
C PHE A 267 -0.99 21.69 -17.97
N LYS A 268 -2.16 21.36 -17.43
CA LYS A 268 -3.33 21.02 -18.23
C LYS A 268 -3.71 22.13 -19.22
N GLU A 269 -3.53 23.37 -18.81
CA GLU A 269 -3.83 24.55 -19.65
C GLU A 269 -2.68 24.88 -20.59
N LEU A 270 -1.42 24.75 -20.10
CA LEU A 270 -0.24 25.12 -20.88
C LEU A 270 0.16 24.10 -21.96
N VAL A 271 -0.27 22.83 -21.88
CA VAL A 271 0.00 21.81 -22.92
C VAL A 271 -0.47 22.26 -24.33
N ARG A 272 -1.40 23.19 -24.40
CA ARG A 272 -1.86 23.77 -25.69
C ARG A 272 -0.81 24.65 -26.38
N ASP A 273 0.10 25.24 -25.60
CA ASP A 273 1.02 26.29 -26.06
C ASP A 273 2.51 25.93 -25.89
N PHE A 274 2.82 24.91 -25.06
CA PHE A 274 4.15 24.46 -24.75
C PHE A 274 4.32 22.97 -25.05
N GLU A 275 5.52 22.60 -25.45
CA GLU A 275 5.86 21.19 -25.60
C GLU A 275 5.90 20.50 -24.21
N PRO A 276 5.44 19.25 -24.12
CA PRO A 276 5.47 18.50 -22.84
C PRO A 276 6.86 18.49 -22.18
N LYS A 277 7.93 18.44 -22.96
CA LYS A 277 9.32 18.48 -22.49
C LYS A 277 9.65 19.79 -21.76
N GLU A 278 9.23 20.94 -22.33
CA GLU A 278 9.44 22.26 -21.71
C GLU A 278 8.74 22.34 -20.35
N LEU A 279 7.51 21.83 -20.27
CA LEU A 279 6.73 21.81 -19.04
C LEU A 279 7.36 20.92 -17.95
N VAL A 280 7.90 19.76 -18.33
CA VAL A 280 8.61 18.89 -17.39
C VAL A 280 9.88 19.57 -16.86
N MET A 281 10.60 20.32 -17.70
CA MET A 281 11.78 21.09 -17.24
C MET A 281 11.38 22.20 -16.25
N VAL A 282 10.25 22.86 -16.46
CA VAL A 282 9.70 23.83 -15.50
C VAL A 282 9.35 23.14 -14.18
N ALA A 283 8.70 21.96 -14.22
CA ALA A 283 8.38 21.20 -13.02
C ALA A 283 9.65 20.74 -12.26
N MET A 284 10.68 20.33 -13.00
CA MET A 284 11.97 19.95 -12.45
C MET A 284 12.62 21.12 -11.70
N SER A 285 12.72 22.29 -12.35
CA SER A 285 13.25 23.50 -11.71
C SER A 285 12.46 23.90 -10.46
N PHE A 286 11.13 23.75 -10.49
CA PHE A 286 10.27 24.05 -9.35
C PHE A 286 10.50 23.09 -8.17
N VAL A 287 10.63 21.78 -8.43
CA VAL A 287 10.91 20.76 -7.41
C VAL A 287 12.31 20.95 -6.83
N ASP A 288 13.32 21.24 -7.65
CA ASP A 288 14.70 21.44 -7.23
C ASP A 288 14.88 22.72 -6.39
N SER A 289 14.02 23.71 -6.57
CA SER A 289 14.03 24.95 -5.80
C SER A 289 13.56 24.78 -4.36
N ILE A 290 12.97 23.62 -3.99
CA ILE A 290 12.43 23.37 -2.66
C ILE A 290 13.54 23.18 -1.64
N LYS A 291 13.71 24.15 -0.75
CA LYS A 291 14.68 24.10 0.37
C LYS A 291 14.05 23.61 1.68
N ASN A 292 12.75 23.85 1.88
CA ASN A 292 12.05 23.48 3.09
C ASN A 292 11.78 21.97 3.12
N ARG A 293 12.25 21.30 4.18
CA ARG A 293 12.13 19.84 4.37
C ARG A 293 11.07 19.45 5.41
N SER A 294 10.13 20.34 5.72
CA SER A 294 9.05 20.01 6.64
C SER A 294 8.22 18.83 6.11
N HIS A 295 7.70 18.01 7.02
CA HIS A 295 6.89 16.83 6.69
C HIS A 295 5.75 17.16 5.71
N LYS A 296 5.05 18.28 5.95
CA LYS A 296 3.95 18.75 5.11
C LYS A 296 4.39 19.09 3.68
N ILE A 297 5.54 19.70 3.50
CA ILE A 297 6.07 20.03 2.16
C ILE A 297 6.45 18.75 1.41
N VAL A 298 7.10 17.81 2.11
CA VAL A 298 7.46 16.51 1.51
C VAL A 298 6.21 15.75 1.06
N GLU A 299 5.20 15.67 1.92
CA GLU A 299 3.93 15.03 1.61
C GLU A 299 3.27 15.60 0.36
N VAL A 300 3.14 16.92 0.30
CA VAL A 300 2.49 17.61 -0.83
C VAL A 300 3.36 17.53 -2.10
N LYS A 301 4.70 17.55 -1.97
CA LYS A 301 5.62 17.33 -3.10
C LYS A 301 5.41 15.96 -3.74
N LEU A 302 5.31 14.90 -2.92
CA LEU A 302 5.04 13.55 -3.43
C LEU A 302 3.68 13.44 -4.11
N ALA A 303 2.64 14.09 -3.54
CA ALA A 303 1.32 14.15 -4.17
C ALA A 303 1.33 14.93 -5.51
N MET A 304 2.12 16.00 -5.60
CA MET A 304 2.35 16.74 -6.83
C MET A 304 3.01 15.85 -7.90
N LEU A 305 4.07 15.12 -7.55
CA LEU A 305 4.76 14.21 -8.48
C LEU A 305 3.79 13.14 -9.01
N GLN A 306 2.98 12.55 -8.15
CA GLN A 306 1.95 11.57 -8.56
C GLN A 306 0.95 12.18 -9.56
N THR A 307 0.53 13.42 -9.33
CA THR A 307 -0.37 14.13 -10.25
C THR A 307 0.29 14.43 -11.60
N LEU A 308 1.57 14.80 -11.61
CA LEU A 308 2.34 15.04 -12.83
C LEU A 308 2.53 13.75 -13.65
N VAL A 309 2.83 12.65 -13.01
CA VAL A 309 2.93 11.32 -13.66
C VAL A 309 1.61 10.98 -14.39
N LYS A 310 0.46 11.28 -13.78
CA LYS A 310 -0.87 11.03 -14.39
C LYS A 310 -1.26 12.07 -15.45
N SER A 311 -0.51 13.13 -15.61
CA SER A 311 -0.82 14.22 -16.54
C SER A 311 -0.42 13.94 -17.99
N ALA A 312 -0.87 14.78 -18.92
CA ALA A 312 -0.46 14.75 -20.32
C ALA A 312 1.06 14.92 -20.51
N ALA A 313 1.78 15.49 -19.54
CA ALA A 313 3.24 15.62 -19.57
C ALA A 313 3.94 14.26 -19.63
N PHE A 314 3.34 13.19 -19.16
CA PHE A 314 3.88 11.83 -19.22
C PHE A 314 3.61 11.11 -20.56
N SER A 315 2.87 11.71 -21.47
CA SER A 315 2.46 11.08 -22.75
C SER A 315 3.58 10.99 -23.78
N SER A 316 4.48 11.99 -23.85
CA SER A 316 5.62 12.01 -24.80
C SER A 316 6.77 11.14 -24.29
N PRO A 317 7.47 10.33 -25.15
CA PRO A 317 8.62 9.52 -24.74
C PRO A 317 9.74 10.32 -24.08
N GLU A 318 10.12 11.47 -24.65
CA GLU A 318 11.19 12.32 -24.12
C GLU A 318 10.84 12.92 -22.76
N SER A 319 9.63 13.49 -22.61
CA SER A 319 9.19 14.05 -21.35
C SER A 319 8.97 12.97 -20.29
N ARG A 320 8.52 11.77 -20.68
CA ARG A 320 8.40 10.62 -19.81
C ARG A 320 9.75 10.21 -19.21
N ALA A 321 10.80 10.12 -20.05
CA ALA A 321 12.15 9.77 -19.56
C ALA A 321 12.65 10.76 -18.52
N ILE A 322 12.53 12.07 -18.78
CA ILE A 322 12.96 13.13 -17.85
C ILE A 322 12.12 13.10 -16.55
N LEU A 323 10.79 12.99 -16.65
CA LEU A 323 9.92 13.00 -15.50
C LEU A 323 10.09 11.72 -14.66
N THR A 324 10.38 10.58 -15.29
CA THR A 324 10.69 9.33 -14.60
C THR A 324 11.98 9.45 -13.80
N SER A 325 13.05 9.95 -14.44
CA SER A 325 14.33 10.16 -13.76
C SER A 325 14.20 11.11 -12.56
N LEU A 326 13.52 12.26 -12.75
CA LEU A 326 13.21 13.17 -11.64
C LEU A 326 12.41 12.49 -10.53
N SER A 327 11.34 11.78 -10.88
CA SER A 327 10.47 11.14 -9.91
C SER A 327 11.24 10.08 -9.13
N ILE A 328 12.00 9.22 -9.77
CA ILE A 328 12.81 8.17 -9.12
C ILE A 328 13.82 8.78 -8.15
N MET A 329 14.53 9.83 -8.56
CA MET A 329 15.49 10.53 -7.68
C MET A 329 14.81 11.07 -6.42
N GLN A 330 13.63 11.68 -6.57
CA GLN A 330 12.87 12.22 -5.43
C GLN A 330 12.28 11.11 -4.57
N LEU A 331 11.71 10.05 -5.17
CA LEU A 331 11.17 8.90 -4.45
C LEU A 331 12.25 8.15 -3.67
N ALA A 332 13.44 7.95 -4.26
CA ALA A 332 14.56 7.30 -3.61
C ALA A 332 14.98 7.97 -2.29
N GLY A 333 14.85 9.30 -2.21
CA GLY A 333 15.13 10.06 -0.98
C GLY A 333 14.07 9.91 0.13
N HIS A 334 12.88 9.40 -0.20
CA HIS A 334 11.74 9.31 0.71
C HIS A 334 11.17 7.90 0.88
N LEU A 335 11.80 6.89 0.27
CA LEU A 335 11.50 5.47 0.48
C LEU A 335 12.04 5.01 1.85
N ASP A 336 11.62 5.69 2.91
CA ASP A 336 11.95 5.35 4.29
C ASP A 336 10.70 4.77 4.98
N VAL A 337 10.81 3.52 5.40
CA VAL A 337 9.73 2.77 6.06
C VAL A 337 9.33 3.37 7.40
N ALA A 338 10.22 4.12 8.06
CA ALA A 338 9.93 4.80 9.31
C ALA A 338 8.79 5.82 9.16
N ASN A 339 8.64 6.43 7.97
CA ASN A 339 7.55 7.34 7.65
C ASN A 339 6.51 6.67 6.74
N ARG A 340 5.57 5.95 7.35
CA ARG A 340 4.56 5.14 6.63
C ARG A 340 3.73 5.92 5.61
N GLU A 341 3.36 7.17 5.89
CA GLU A 341 2.52 7.96 4.96
C GLU A 341 3.29 8.34 3.71
N ASN A 342 4.52 8.83 3.87
CA ASN A 342 5.39 9.16 2.74
C ASN A 342 5.77 7.90 1.94
N PHE A 343 6.07 6.80 2.65
CA PHE A 343 6.38 5.51 2.02
C PHE A 343 5.22 5.01 1.14
N GLY A 344 3.99 4.98 1.66
CA GLY A 344 2.81 4.59 0.88
C GLY A 344 2.62 5.45 -0.37
N ARG A 345 2.77 6.78 -0.27
CA ARG A 345 2.69 7.68 -1.43
C ARG A 345 3.80 7.44 -2.45
N CYS A 346 5.02 7.17 -1.99
CA CYS A 346 6.14 6.84 -2.88
C CYS A 346 5.85 5.57 -3.67
N VAL A 347 5.38 4.53 -3.00
CA VAL A 347 5.06 3.24 -3.65
C VAL A 347 3.89 3.40 -4.62
N ALA A 348 2.82 4.12 -4.23
CA ALA A 348 1.69 4.40 -5.11
C ALA A 348 2.10 5.19 -6.36
N THR A 349 2.97 6.21 -6.21
CA THR A 349 3.49 6.98 -7.35
C THR A 349 4.34 6.10 -8.27
N LEU A 350 5.17 5.23 -7.71
CA LEU A 350 5.97 4.27 -8.46
C LEU A 350 5.07 3.28 -9.23
N ALA A 351 4.01 2.77 -8.62
CA ALA A 351 3.05 1.88 -9.27
C ALA A 351 2.35 2.55 -10.46
N ASP A 352 1.88 3.78 -10.27
CA ASP A 352 1.27 4.59 -11.34
C ASP A 352 2.25 4.79 -12.51
N MET A 353 3.49 5.13 -12.21
CA MET A 353 4.55 5.35 -13.19
C MET A 353 4.88 4.09 -13.97
N LEU A 354 5.12 2.97 -13.30
CA LEU A 354 5.42 1.67 -13.94
C LEU A 354 4.27 1.19 -14.82
N SER A 355 3.01 1.35 -14.37
CA SER A 355 1.83 1.04 -15.18
C SER A 355 1.76 1.83 -16.49
N LEU A 356 2.14 3.11 -16.46
CA LEU A 356 2.15 3.96 -17.64
C LEU A 356 3.31 3.62 -18.58
N ILE A 357 4.49 3.31 -18.02
CA ILE A 357 5.66 2.86 -18.80
C ILE A 357 5.35 1.51 -19.49
N GLN A 358 4.72 0.58 -18.78
CA GLN A 358 4.32 -0.71 -19.35
C GLN A 358 3.37 -0.55 -20.54
N LYS A 359 2.39 0.35 -20.43
CA LYS A 359 1.46 0.65 -21.52
C LYS A 359 2.13 1.30 -22.74
N SER A 360 3.18 2.04 -22.55
CA SER A 360 3.87 2.77 -23.62
C SER A 360 4.97 1.93 -24.32
N GLY A 361 5.49 0.91 -23.69
CA GLY A 361 6.57 0.06 -24.23
C GLY A 361 7.97 0.66 -24.20
N ASP A 362 8.17 1.85 -23.63
CA ASP A 362 9.46 2.60 -23.67
C ASP A 362 10.34 2.37 -22.43
N PHE A 363 10.38 1.16 -21.91
CA PHE A 363 11.08 0.86 -20.66
C PHE A 363 12.60 1.06 -20.75
N SER A 364 13.21 0.79 -21.90
CA SER A 364 14.67 0.89 -22.11
C SER A 364 15.26 2.27 -21.78
N LEU A 365 14.46 3.33 -21.85
CA LEU A 365 14.89 4.71 -21.55
C LEU A 365 15.10 4.99 -20.05
N VAL A 366 14.54 4.17 -19.18
CA VAL A 366 14.51 4.41 -17.72
C VAL A 366 15.05 3.24 -16.90
N THR A 367 15.65 2.27 -17.58
CA THR A 367 16.10 1.02 -16.95
C THR A 367 17.13 1.25 -15.84
N LYS A 368 18.11 2.14 -16.07
CA LYS A 368 19.18 2.41 -15.11
C LYS A 368 18.66 3.03 -13.81
N GLU A 369 17.75 3.97 -13.91
CA GLU A 369 17.15 4.66 -12.77
C GLU A 369 16.31 3.68 -11.93
N VAL A 370 15.54 2.80 -12.59
CA VAL A 370 14.72 1.79 -11.91
C VAL A 370 15.60 0.75 -11.20
N PHE A 371 16.71 0.33 -11.82
CA PHE A 371 17.69 -0.58 -11.18
C PHE A 371 18.28 0.01 -9.90
N GLY A 372 18.56 1.31 -9.89
CA GLY A 372 19.08 1.99 -8.70
C GLY A 372 18.12 1.99 -7.50
N LEU A 373 16.80 1.75 -7.72
CA LEU A 373 15.81 1.62 -6.64
C LEU A 373 15.73 0.21 -6.05
N LEU A 374 16.12 -0.84 -6.80
CA LEU A 374 15.90 -2.23 -6.39
C LEU A 374 16.42 -2.55 -4.99
N PRO A 375 17.67 -2.20 -4.60
CA PRO A 375 18.16 -2.51 -3.25
C PRO A 375 17.24 -1.95 -2.15
N ARG A 376 16.80 -0.70 -2.29
CA ARG A 376 15.91 -0.05 -1.31
C ARG A 376 14.53 -0.69 -1.23
N LEU A 377 13.99 -1.15 -2.37
CA LEU A 377 12.71 -1.86 -2.40
C LEU A 377 12.83 -3.23 -1.71
N PHE A 378 13.96 -3.92 -1.90
CA PHE A 378 14.20 -5.21 -1.24
C PHE A 378 14.46 -5.08 0.26
N GLU A 379 15.13 -4.01 0.71
CA GLU A 379 15.29 -3.70 2.13
C GLU A 379 13.95 -3.31 2.79
N ALA A 380 13.11 -2.56 2.09
CA ALA A 380 11.82 -2.12 2.60
C ALA A 380 10.82 -3.28 2.75
N TYR A 381 10.84 -4.25 1.85
CA TYR A 381 9.85 -5.33 1.80
C TYR A 381 9.72 -6.11 3.12
N PRO A 382 10.77 -6.69 3.70
CA PRO A 382 10.67 -7.47 4.94
C PRO A 382 10.18 -6.63 6.13
N ILE A 383 10.55 -5.34 6.19
CA ILE A 383 10.13 -4.44 7.27
C ILE A 383 8.63 -4.15 7.17
N VAL A 384 8.14 -3.86 5.96
CA VAL A 384 6.71 -3.58 5.72
C VAL A 384 5.87 -4.84 5.95
N SER A 385 6.35 -6.01 5.50
CA SER A 385 5.67 -7.30 5.70
C SER A 385 5.57 -7.65 7.19
N ALA A 386 6.64 -7.51 7.96
CA ALA A 386 6.64 -7.74 9.41
C ALA A 386 5.66 -6.80 10.14
N ALA A 387 5.71 -5.50 9.82
CA ALA A 387 4.82 -4.50 10.40
C ALA A 387 3.33 -4.76 10.09
N GLN A 388 3.03 -5.31 8.91
CA GLN A 388 1.66 -5.68 8.54
C GLN A 388 1.19 -6.93 9.27
N ARG A 389 2.06 -7.93 9.47
CA ARG A 389 1.75 -9.12 10.29
C ARG A 389 1.39 -8.74 11.72
N GLU A 390 2.20 -7.90 12.37
CA GLU A 390 1.90 -7.38 13.71
C GLU A 390 0.58 -6.57 13.76
N ALA A 391 0.29 -5.79 12.70
CA ALA A 391 -0.96 -5.04 12.62
C ALA A 391 -2.17 -5.97 12.45
N ALA A 392 -2.05 -7.04 11.65
CA ALA A 392 -3.10 -8.04 11.44
C ALA A 392 -3.42 -8.80 12.73
N GLU A 393 -2.43 -9.17 13.53
CA GLU A 393 -2.62 -9.77 14.85
C GLU A 393 -3.38 -8.85 15.82
N LYS A 394 -3.07 -7.54 15.79
CA LYS A 394 -3.75 -6.54 16.62
C LYS A 394 -5.20 -6.26 16.15
N ILE A 395 -5.45 -6.31 14.82
CA ILE A 395 -6.78 -6.05 14.21
C ILE A 395 -7.74 -7.24 14.38
N ALA A 396 -7.23 -8.46 14.52
CA ALA A 396 -8.07 -9.61 14.89
C ALA A 396 -8.88 -9.38 16.18
N LEU A 397 -8.51 -8.36 16.98
CA LEU A 397 -9.17 -7.94 18.21
C LEU A 397 -10.18 -6.77 18.01
N GLN A 398 -10.23 -6.08 16.86
CA GLN A 398 -11.17 -4.98 16.58
C GLN A 398 -11.40 -4.79 15.07
N PRO A 399 -12.60 -5.09 14.54
CA PRO A 399 -12.90 -4.89 13.11
C PRO A 399 -13.13 -3.40 12.82
N ARG A 400 -12.22 -2.72 12.16
CA ARG A 400 -12.40 -1.37 11.63
C ARG A 400 -11.86 -1.22 10.22
N SER A 401 -12.73 -0.64 9.36
CA SER A 401 -12.55 -0.07 8.01
C SER A 401 -11.57 -0.75 7.04
N ARG A 402 -12.14 -1.32 5.99
CA ARG A 402 -11.49 -2.05 4.87
C ARG A 402 -10.83 -1.18 3.78
N ASP A 403 -10.85 0.15 3.88
CA ASP A 403 -10.52 1.05 2.76
C ASP A 403 -9.19 1.82 2.93
N ARG A 404 -8.22 1.29 3.66
CA ARG A 404 -6.87 1.85 3.61
C ARG A 404 -6.07 1.15 2.51
N GLU A 405 -5.49 1.98 1.63
CA GLU A 405 -4.43 1.59 0.70
C GLU A 405 -3.40 0.74 1.45
N ASP A 406 -3.12 -0.45 0.93
CA ASP A 406 -2.23 -1.41 1.56
C ASP A 406 -0.83 -1.27 0.92
N PRO A 407 0.11 -0.58 1.55
CA PRO A 407 1.41 -0.28 0.96
C PRO A 407 2.23 -1.55 0.66
N LEU A 408 1.97 -2.68 1.35
CA LEU A 408 2.62 -3.94 1.03
C LEU A 408 2.16 -4.49 -0.33
N ARG A 409 0.85 -4.46 -0.59
CA ARG A 409 0.31 -4.94 -1.88
C ARG A 409 0.83 -4.11 -3.05
N GLU A 410 0.85 -2.80 -2.88
CA GLU A 410 1.39 -1.90 -3.90
C GLU A 410 2.89 -2.13 -4.11
N LEU A 411 3.66 -2.33 -3.04
CA LEU A 411 5.08 -2.65 -3.12
C LEU A 411 5.34 -3.96 -3.88
N VAL A 412 4.58 -5.02 -3.58
CA VAL A 412 4.66 -6.31 -4.31
C VAL A 412 4.36 -6.11 -5.80
N VAL A 413 3.31 -5.34 -6.12
CA VAL A 413 2.95 -5.02 -7.51
C VAL A 413 4.08 -4.23 -8.19
N CYS A 414 4.69 -3.25 -7.54
CA CYS A 414 5.80 -2.49 -8.10
C CYS A 414 6.99 -3.40 -8.42
N ILE A 415 7.43 -4.23 -7.47
CA ILE A 415 8.56 -5.15 -7.67
C ILE A 415 8.24 -6.16 -8.79
N ALA A 416 7.04 -6.74 -8.79
CA ALA A 416 6.62 -7.66 -9.84
C ALA A 416 6.56 -7.00 -11.22
N CYS A 417 6.06 -5.77 -11.32
CA CYS A 417 6.09 -4.99 -12.57
C CYS A 417 7.52 -4.71 -13.05
N ILE A 418 8.43 -4.40 -12.13
CA ILE A 418 9.85 -4.20 -12.48
C ILE A 418 10.44 -5.50 -13.07
N PHE A 419 10.18 -6.65 -12.42
CA PHE A 419 10.63 -7.96 -12.94
C PHE A 419 10.04 -8.28 -14.31
N GLU A 420 8.79 -7.88 -14.58
CA GLU A 420 8.13 -8.03 -15.88
C GLU A 420 8.73 -7.12 -16.97
N LEU A 421 9.13 -5.92 -16.63
CA LEU A 421 9.60 -4.92 -17.58
C LEU A 421 11.07 -5.13 -17.98
N ILE A 422 11.90 -5.60 -17.07
CA ILE A 422 13.33 -5.77 -17.30
C ILE A 422 13.61 -6.99 -18.19
N SER A 423 14.52 -6.83 -19.15
CA SER A 423 15.07 -7.95 -19.93
C SER A 423 16.35 -8.51 -19.29
N ALA A 424 16.60 -9.82 -19.50
CA ALA A 424 17.84 -10.45 -19.01
C ALA A 424 19.12 -9.77 -19.54
N LYS A 425 19.09 -9.28 -20.78
CA LYS A 425 20.22 -8.58 -21.39
C LYS A 425 20.52 -7.26 -20.68
N GLU A 426 19.50 -6.44 -20.44
CA GLU A 426 19.64 -5.15 -19.74
C GLU A 426 20.18 -5.34 -18.32
N PHE A 427 19.70 -6.39 -17.62
CA PHE A 427 20.19 -6.69 -16.28
C PHE A 427 21.65 -7.15 -16.27
N VAL A 428 22.06 -8.00 -17.20
CA VAL A 428 23.47 -8.42 -17.34
C VAL A 428 24.37 -7.25 -17.70
N ASP A 429 23.95 -6.39 -18.64
CA ASP A 429 24.71 -5.21 -19.04
C ASP A 429 24.86 -4.22 -17.85
N PHE A 430 23.81 -4.04 -17.07
CA PHE A 430 23.86 -3.24 -15.84
C PHE A 430 24.75 -3.86 -14.76
N ALA A 431 24.66 -5.18 -14.56
CA ALA A 431 25.44 -5.92 -13.57
C ALA A 431 26.96 -5.85 -13.82
N ARG A 432 27.39 -5.74 -15.07
CA ARG A 432 28.83 -5.59 -15.44
C ARG A 432 29.43 -4.28 -14.92
N ASP A 433 28.62 -3.22 -14.82
CA ASP A 433 29.07 -1.89 -14.41
C ASP A 433 29.08 -1.72 -12.89
N GLN A 434 28.62 -2.72 -12.12
CA GLN A 434 28.47 -2.64 -10.67
C GLN A 434 29.61 -3.33 -9.91
N GLU A 435 29.86 -2.84 -8.69
CA GLU A 435 30.81 -3.50 -7.77
C GLU A 435 30.28 -4.87 -7.32
N GLY A 436 31.18 -5.85 -7.15
CA GLY A 436 30.79 -7.23 -6.82
C GLY A 436 29.99 -7.36 -5.53
N ASP A 437 30.25 -6.53 -4.52
CA ASP A 437 29.53 -6.55 -3.25
C ASP A 437 28.10 -6.04 -3.41
N TRP A 438 27.90 -4.93 -4.11
CA TRP A 438 26.58 -4.42 -4.44
C TRP A 438 25.74 -5.44 -5.22
N LEU A 439 26.37 -6.14 -6.18
CA LEU A 439 25.70 -7.16 -6.98
C LEU A 439 25.25 -8.34 -6.11
N ARG A 440 26.11 -8.85 -5.23
CA ARG A 440 25.77 -9.92 -4.29
C ARG A 440 24.62 -9.57 -3.37
N GLU A 441 24.66 -8.38 -2.80
CA GLU A 441 23.61 -7.88 -1.89
C GLU A 441 22.26 -7.72 -2.61
N THR A 442 22.27 -7.10 -3.81
CA THR A 442 21.07 -6.91 -4.63
C THR A 442 20.46 -8.24 -5.07
N VAL A 443 21.27 -9.18 -5.56
CA VAL A 443 20.81 -10.51 -5.98
C VAL A 443 20.27 -11.29 -4.77
N SER A 444 20.93 -11.22 -3.62
CA SER A 444 20.46 -11.86 -2.38
C SER A 444 19.12 -11.30 -1.93
N GLY A 445 18.96 -9.98 -1.90
CA GLY A 445 17.70 -9.31 -1.58
C GLY A 445 16.58 -9.67 -2.57
N MET A 446 16.90 -9.75 -3.85
CA MET A 446 15.98 -10.17 -4.89
C MET A 446 15.48 -11.61 -4.66
N LEU A 447 16.37 -12.55 -4.37
CA LEU A 447 16.04 -13.95 -4.10
C LEU A 447 15.22 -14.11 -2.83
N GLN A 448 15.55 -13.37 -1.77
CA GLN A 448 14.78 -13.36 -0.54
C GLN A 448 13.34 -12.84 -0.79
N THR A 449 13.21 -11.75 -1.54
CA THR A 449 11.91 -11.18 -1.91
C THR A 449 11.10 -12.16 -2.78
N MET A 450 11.72 -12.81 -3.78
CA MET A 450 11.07 -13.85 -4.59
C MET A 450 10.56 -15.01 -3.72
N THR A 451 11.35 -15.46 -2.77
CA THR A 451 10.96 -16.52 -1.83
C THR A 451 9.77 -16.10 -0.98
N SER A 452 9.80 -14.88 -0.46
CA SER A 452 8.68 -14.33 0.34
C SER A 452 7.39 -14.18 -0.48
N PHE A 453 7.48 -13.76 -1.74
CA PHE A 453 6.31 -13.70 -2.65
C PHE A 453 5.62 -15.04 -2.85
N LEU A 454 6.38 -16.13 -2.80
CA LEU A 454 5.85 -17.48 -2.95
C LEU A 454 5.35 -18.11 -1.64
N THR A 455 5.78 -17.59 -0.48
CA THR A 455 5.45 -18.16 0.83
C THR A 455 4.44 -17.35 1.62
N GLU A 456 4.44 -16.02 1.46
CA GLU A 456 3.58 -15.11 2.22
C GLU A 456 2.26 -14.86 1.51
N LYS A 457 1.15 -14.90 2.26
CA LYS A 457 -0.19 -14.57 1.73
C LYS A 457 -0.43 -13.06 1.72
N VAL A 458 0.13 -12.37 0.74
CA VAL A 458 -0.05 -10.92 0.56
C VAL A 458 -1.43 -10.58 -0.01
N PHE A 459 -1.92 -11.37 -0.96
CA PHE A 459 -3.20 -11.18 -1.61
C PHE A 459 -4.25 -12.18 -1.10
N PRO A 460 -5.54 -11.82 -1.09
CA PRO A 460 -6.61 -12.77 -0.83
C PRO A 460 -6.61 -13.94 -1.83
N ASP A 461 -6.94 -15.14 -1.37
CA ASP A 461 -6.95 -16.35 -2.22
C ASP A 461 -7.87 -16.21 -3.45
N GLN A 462 -8.88 -15.33 -3.39
CA GLN A 462 -9.80 -15.03 -4.48
C GLN A 462 -9.14 -14.26 -5.65
N TRP A 463 -8.01 -13.57 -5.40
CA TRP A 463 -7.31 -12.76 -6.40
C TRP A 463 -6.27 -13.59 -7.18
N GLN A 464 -6.70 -14.74 -7.65
CA GLN A 464 -5.85 -15.72 -8.32
C GLN A 464 -5.01 -15.13 -9.48
N MET A 465 -5.58 -14.22 -10.27
CA MET A 465 -4.83 -13.63 -11.39
C MET A 465 -3.63 -12.79 -10.92
N LEU A 466 -3.72 -12.12 -9.78
CA LEU A 466 -2.58 -11.40 -9.19
C LEU A 466 -1.50 -12.36 -8.68
N HIS A 467 -1.89 -13.47 -8.02
CA HIS A 467 -0.94 -14.51 -7.64
C HIS A 467 -0.20 -15.05 -8.86
N LEU A 468 -0.90 -15.34 -9.96
CA LEU A 468 -0.29 -15.81 -11.20
C LEU A 468 0.63 -14.77 -11.82
N SER A 469 0.26 -13.48 -11.82
CA SER A 469 1.13 -12.40 -12.33
C SER A 469 2.42 -12.31 -11.52
N VAL A 470 2.36 -12.41 -10.20
CA VAL A 470 3.55 -12.43 -9.34
C VAL A 470 4.42 -13.65 -9.64
N ILE A 471 3.82 -14.84 -9.81
CA ILE A 471 4.57 -16.06 -10.14
C ILE A 471 5.28 -15.92 -11.51
N ILE A 472 4.60 -15.38 -12.52
CA ILE A 472 5.19 -15.10 -13.84
C ILE A 472 6.40 -14.16 -13.69
N ALA A 473 6.24 -13.08 -12.92
CA ALA A 473 7.30 -12.15 -12.63
C ALA A 473 8.50 -12.81 -11.92
N VAL A 474 8.24 -13.69 -10.95
CA VAL A 474 9.28 -14.47 -10.26
C VAL A 474 10.03 -15.39 -11.22
N VAL A 475 9.34 -16.12 -12.09
CA VAL A 475 9.99 -17.00 -13.08
C VAL A 475 10.84 -16.19 -14.06
N LYS A 476 10.34 -15.03 -14.49
CA LYS A 476 11.09 -14.12 -15.36
C LYS A 476 12.33 -13.56 -14.65
N ALA A 477 12.20 -13.17 -13.40
CA ALA A 477 13.30 -12.73 -12.55
C ALA A 477 14.35 -13.85 -12.38
N ALA A 478 13.93 -15.09 -12.18
CA ALA A 478 14.82 -16.25 -12.08
C ALA A 478 15.63 -16.46 -13.37
N ASN A 479 14.98 -16.33 -14.53
CA ASN A 479 15.64 -16.39 -15.85
C ASN A 479 16.61 -15.21 -16.06
N MET A 480 16.29 -14.03 -15.51
CA MET A 480 17.12 -12.83 -15.62
C MET A 480 18.38 -12.94 -14.74
N ILE A 481 18.25 -13.48 -13.53
CA ILE A 481 19.37 -13.65 -12.59
C ILE A 481 20.35 -14.73 -13.08
N ARG A 482 19.88 -15.77 -13.72
CA ARG A 482 20.66 -16.93 -14.09
C ARG A 482 21.97 -16.60 -14.84
N PRO A 483 21.98 -15.80 -15.91
CA PRO A 483 23.22 -15.42 -16.61
C PRO A 483 24.20 -14.61 -15.73
N VAL A 484 23.68 -13.85 -14.77
CA VAL A 484 24.51 -13.10 -13.82
C VAL A 484 25.17 -14.04 -12.82
N LEU A 485 24.47 -15.06 -12.34
CA LEU A 485 25.06 -16.11 -11.49
C LEU A 485 26.19 -16.83 -12.23
N ASP A 486 25.95 -17.26 -13.47
CA ASP A 486 26.94 -17.96 -14.29
C ASP A 486 28.18 -17.10 -14.57
N GLY A 487 28.04 -15.78 -14.74
CA GLY A 487 29.13 -14.88 -15.12
C GLY A 487 29.86 -14.17 -13.99
N HIS A 488 29.16 -13.90 -12.86
CA HIS A 488 29.69 -13.00 -11.81
C HIS A 488 29.70 -13.62 -10.41
N VAL A 489 29.04 -14.77 -10.17
CA VAL A 489 28.93 -15.39 -8.85
C VAL A 489 29.65 -16.74 -8.85
N ALA A 490 30.98 -16.71 -8.64
CA ALA A 490 31.81 -17.92 -8.67
C ALA A 490 31.44 -18.89 -7.52
N LEU A 491 31.28 -20.18 -7.86
CA LEU A 491 30.97 -21.25 -6.90
C LEU A 491 32.07 -21.57 -5.89
N SER A 492 33.30 -21.06 -6.12
CA SER A 492 34.45 -21.28 -5.23
C SER A 492 34.27 -20.65 -3.83
N GLU A 493 33.46 -19.58 -3.73
CA GLU A 493 33.23 -18.88 -2.45
C GLU A 493 32.00 -19.43 -1.70
N PRO A 494 32.09 -19.68 -0.38
CA PRO A 494 30.96 -20.21 0.42
C PRO A 494 29.72 -19.30 0.42
N THR A 495 29.92 -17.98 0.45
CA THR A 495 28.83 -16.99 0.41
C THR A 495 28.06 -17.04 -0.91
N ASN A 496 28.76 -17.24 -2.00
CA ASN A 496 28.16 -17.37 -3.32
C ASN A 496 27.33 -18.66 -3.47
N ARG A 497 27.76 -19.75 -2.83
CA ARG A 497 26.99 -21.01 -2.78
C ARG A 497 25.63 -20.83 -2.13
N ALA A 498 25.54 -20.03 -1.07
CA ALA A 498 24.27 -19.72 -0.43
C ALA A 498 23.32 -18.98 -1.39
N ILE A 499 23.85 -18.09 -2.23
CA ILE A 499 23.04 -17.39 -3.26
C ILE A 499 22.50 -18.38 -4.29
N TRP A 500 23.35 -19.29 -4.79
CA TRP A 500 22.91 -20.35 -5.70
C TRP A 500 21.85 -21.27 -5.10
N ALA A 501 22.04 -21.71 -3.84
CA ALA A 501 21.07 -22.53 -3.13
C ALA A 501 19.73 -21.81 -2.96
N SER A 502 19.78 -20.54 -2.63
CA SER A 502 18.58 -19.69 -2.52
C SER A 502 17.84 -19.55 -3.85
N TRP A 503 18.59 -19.39 -4.97
CA TRP A 503 17.99 -19.32 -6.30
C TRP A 503 17.28 -20.63 -6.66
N ILE A 504 17.93 -21.78 -6.47
CA ILE A 504 17.31 -23.09 -6.78
C ILE A 504 16.08 -23.32 -5.91
N THR A 505 16.17 -22.99 -4.61
CA THR A 505 15.04 -23.11 -3.67
C THR A 505 13.86 -22.23 -4.09
N ALA A 506 14.10 -20.97 -4.46
CA ALA A 506 13.05 -20.06 -4.89
C ALA A 506 12.36 -20.57 -6.17
N VAL A 507 13.13 -21.05 -7.14
CA VAL A 507 12.59 -21.61 -8.39
C VAL A 507 11.82 -22.91 -8.14
N SER A 508 12.33 -23.81 -7.28
CA SER A 508 11.64 -25.07 -6.93
C SER A 508 10.27 -24.80 -6.30
N ARG A 509 10.14 -23.76 -5.45
CA ARG A 509 8.87 -23.37 -4.83
C ARG A 509 7.81 -22.89 -5.83
N VAL A 510 8.22 -22.41 -7.02
CA VAL A 510 7.25 -22.11 -8.07
C VAL A 510 6.49 -23.36 -8.48
N ALA A 511 7.18 -24.50 -8.62
CA ALA A 511 6.55 -25.77 -9.03
C ALA A 511 5.53 -26.27 -7.98
N SER A 512 5.82 -26.08 -6.70
CA SER A 512 4.95 -26.52 -5.59
C SER A 512 3.89 -25.48 -5.18
N HIS A 513 3.86 -24.29 -5.80
CA HIS A 513 2.96 -23.22 -5.39
C HIS A 513 1.46 -23.61 -5.54
N PRO A 514 0.60 -23.39 -4.50
CA PRO A 514 -0.80 -23.81 -4.52
C PRO A 514 -1.63 -23.29 -5.69
N SER A 515 -1.36 -22.06 -6.15
CA SER A 515 -2.08 -21.45 -7.29
C SER A 515 -1.78 -22.10 -8.65
N LEU A 516 -0.73 -22.91 -8.74
CA LEU A 516 -0.32 -23.65 -9.95
C LEU A 516 -0.65 -25.15 -9.89
N GLN A 517 -1.29 -25.65 -8.83
CA GLN A 517 -1.69 -27.05 -8.74
C GLN A 517 -2.91 -27.33 -9.65
N LEU A 518 -2.64 -27.38 -10.98
CA LEU A 518 -3.67 -27.44 -12.03
C LEU A 518 -4.56 -28.68 -11.87
N ASP A 519 -3.99 -29.78 -11.45
CA ASP A 519 -4.68 -31.06 -11.27
C ASP A 519 -5.77 -31.02 -10.17
N ARG A 520 -5.71 -30.05 -9.27
CA ARG A 520 -6.71 -29.81 -8.20
C ARG A 520 -7.86 -28.89 -8.66
N PHE A 521 -7.77 -28.32 -9.85
CA PHE A 521 -8.77 -27.37 -10.36
C PHE A 521 -9.72 -28.00 -11.38
N SER A 522 -10.87 -27.37 -11.57
CA SER A 522 -11.77 -27.76 -12.65
C SER A 522 -11.12 -27.53 -14.02
N PRO A 523 -11.45 -28.33 -15.06
CA PRO A 523 -10.87 -28.17 -16.40
C PRO A 523 -11.08 -26.78 -17.03
N PHE A 524 -12.11 -26.05 -16.60
CA PHE A 524 -12.33 -24.68 -17.04
C PHE A 524 -11.32 -23.72 -16.41
N LYS A 525 -11.07 -23.86 -15.11
CA LYS A 525 -10.12 -23.04 -14.36
C LYS A 525 -8.69 -23.32 -14.80
N GLU A 526 -8.34 -24.60 -15.00
CA GLU A 526 -7.06 -25.03 -15.54
C GLU A 526 -6.76 -24.37 -16.89
N ARG A 527 -7.67 -24.49 -17.88
CA ARG A 527 -7.52 -23.84 -19.18
C ARG A 527 -7.37 -22.31 -19.10
N ARG A 528 -8.07 -21.69 -18.14
CA ARG A 528 -7.97 -20.25 -17.92
C ARG A 528 -6.59 -19.84 -17.40
N ILE A 529 -6.03 -20.61 -16.46
CA ILE A 529 -4.69 -20.40 -15.91
C ILE A 529 -3.63 -20.59 -17.01
N LEU A 530 -3.67 -21.71 -17.74
CA LEU A 530 -2.73 -22.00 -18.83
C LEU A 530 -2.78 -20.92 -19.93
N ARG A 531 -3.97 -20.43 -20.28
CA ARG A 531 -4.12 -19.32 -21.23
C ARG A 531 -3.52 -18.02 -20.71
N PHE A 532 -3.67 -17.72 -19.42
CA PHE A 532 -3.11 -16.52 -18.79
C PHE A 532 -1.58 -16.58 -18.72
N CYS A 533 -1.04 -17.72 -18.30
CA CYS A 533 0.41 -17.94 -18.20
C CYS A 533 1.09 -18.21 -19.54
N SER A 534 0.33 -18.41 -20.63
CA SER A 534 0.78 -18.84 -21.96
C SER A 534 1.45 -20.22 -22.01
N ARG A 535 1.86 -20.77 -20.87
CA ARG A 535 2.53 -22.08 -20.69
C ARG A 535 2.40 -22.56 -19.25
N ASP A 536 2.72 -23.81 -18.99
CA ASP A 536 2.77 -24.31 -17.60
C ASP A 536 4.09 -23.84 -16.92
N MET A 537 3.97 -22.91 -15.99
CA MET A 537 5.10 -22.32 -15.24
C MET A 537 5.84 -23.37 -14.38
N ARG A 538 5.16 -24.44 -13.97
CA ARG A 538 5.76 -25.56 -13.23
C ARG A 538 6.82 -26.28 -14.08
N HIS A 539 6.50 -26.54 -15.34
CA HIS A 539 7.43 -27.19 -16.28
C HIS A 539 8.68 -26.34 -16.50
N GLU A 540 8.52 -25.04 -16.62
CA GLU A 540 9.63 -24.12 -16.77
C GLU A 540 10.52 -24.10 -15.53
N ALA A 541 9.91 -24.01 -14.33
CA ALA A 541 10.63 -24.03 -13.08
C ALA A 541 11.47 -25.32 -12.90
N VAL A 542 10.86 -26.48 -13.16
CA VAL A 542 11.55 -27.77 -13.06
C VAL A 542 12.70 -27.88 -14.07
N ALA A 543 12.50 -27.41 -15.31
CA ALA A 543 13.55 -27.41 -16.34
C ALA A 543 14.71 -26.47 -15.94
N LEU A 544 14.44 -25.31 -15.35
CA LEU A 544 15.46 -24.40 -14.83
C LEU A 544 16.27 -25.04 -13.70
N VAL A 545 15.61 -25.71 -12.75
CA VAL A 545 16.29 -26.40 -11.65
C VAL A 545 17.18 -27.51 -12.18
N GLN A 546 16.68 -28.34 -13.11
CA GLN A 546 17.49 -29.42 -13.72
C GLN A 546 18.69 -28.90 -14.49
N SER A 547 18.53 -27.84 -15.28
CA SER A 547 19.62 -27.24 -16.04
C SER A 547 20.68 -26.65 -15.09
N CYS A 548 20.22 -26.06 -13.98
CA CYS A 548 21.11 -25.52 -12.95
C CYS A 548 21.89 -26.64 -12.25
N TRP A 549 21.22 -27.72 -11.84
CA TRP A 549 21.88 -28.88 -11.23
C TRP A 549 22.97 -29.43 -12.13
N ALA A 550 22.69 -29.59 -13.42
CA ALA A 550 23.70 -30.08 -14.39
C ALA A 550 24.92 -29.14 -14.52
N SER A 551 24.72 -27.81 -14.40
CA SER A 551 25.82 -26.84 -14.49
C SER A 551 26.70 -26.72 -13.24
N LEU A 552 26.25 -27.18 -12.08
CA LEU A 552 27.01 -27.15 -10.83
C LEU A 552 28.25 -28.06 -10.86
N GLY A 553 28.28 -29.09 -11.74
CA GLY A 553 29.43 -29.95 -11.96
C GLY A 553 29.98 -30.57 -10.66
N PRO A 554 31.28 -30.37 -10.35
CA PRO A 554 31.93 -30.99 -9.18
C PRO A 554 31.40 -30.46 -7.83
N HIS A 555 30.72 -29.30 -7.79
CA HIS A 555 30.15 -28.72 -6.56
C HIS A 555 28.77 -29.29 -6.18
N GLN A 556 28.18 -30.19 -6.97
CA GLN A 556 26.86 -30.76 -6.73
C GLN A 556 26.71 -31.35 -5.32
N SER A 557 27.74 -32.03 -4.79
CA SER A 557 27.70 -32.65 -3.46
C SER A 557 27.44 -31.65 -2.31
N GLU A 558 27.87 -30.40 -2.48
CA GLU A 558 27.70 -29.35 -1.47
C GLU A 558 26.27 -28.79 -1.44
N PHE A 559 25.53 -28.98 -2.53
CA PHE A 559 24.16 -28.50 -2.69
C PHE A 559 23.10 -29.56 -2.37
N VAL A 560 23.47 -30.81 -2.13
CA VAL A 560 22.49 -31.87 -1.80
C VAL A 560 21.71 -31.53 -0.55
N ALA A 561 22.38 -31.24 0.56
CA ALA A 561 21.74 -30.99 1.85
C ALA A 561 20.69 -29.84 1.83
N PRO A 562 20.95 -28.65 1.24
CA PRO A 562 19.94 -27.58 1.18
C PRO A 562 18.82 -27.81 0.17
N LEU A 563 19.06 -28.64 -0.87
CA LEU A 563 18.14 -28.78 -2.01
C LEU A 563 17.29 -30.05 -2.01
N ILE A 564 17.64 -31.03 -1.18
CA ILE A 564 16.90 -32.30 -1.10
C ILE A 564 15.41 -32.08 -0.74
N GLY A 565 15.15 -31.17 0.19
CA GLY A 565 13.78 -30.84 0.61
C GLY A 565 12.94 -30.28 -0.54
N PRO A 566 13.36 -29.18 -1.21
CA PRO A 566 12.68 -28.68 -2.40
C PRO A 566 12.54 -29.68 -3.54
N ALA A 567 13.54 -30.53 -3.77
CA ALA A 567 13.48 -31.60 -4.79
C ALA A 567 12.40 -32.62 -4.43
N LEU A 568 12.33 -33.02 -3.17
CA LEU A 568 11.31 -33.96 -2.70
C LEU A 568 9.90 -33.34 -2.79
N GLU A 569 9.70 -32.07 -2.45
CA GLU A 569 8.40 -31.40 -2.63
C GLU A 569 7.90 -31.49 -4.07
N MET A 570 8.80 -31.37 -5.05
CA MET A 570 8.42 -31.53 -6.47
C MET A 570 8.07 -32.98 -6.83
N THR A 571 8.65 -33.98 -6.18
CA THR A 571 8.29 -35.41 -6.41
C THR A 571 6.92 -35.77 -5.89
N LEU A 572 6.38 -35.00 -4.93
CA LEU A 572 5.08 -35.25 -4.32
C LEU A 572 3.92 -34.58 -5.09
N LEU A 573 4.22 -33.92 -6.21
CA LEU A 573 3.19 -33.30 -7.05
C LEU A 573 2.47 -34.35 -7.91
N SER A 574 1.17 -34.14 -8.12
CA SER A 574 0.30 -35.08 -8.87
C SER A 574 0.60 -35.15 -10.38
N SER A 575 1.27 -34.13 -10.94
CA SER A 575 1.63 -34.09 -12.38
C SER A 575 2.68 -35.14 -12.72
N THR A 576 2.32 -36.09 -13.57
CA THR A 576 3.23 -37.19 -13.98
C THR A 576 4.52 -36.68 -14.66
N TRP A 577 4.44 -35.61 -15.42
CA TRP A 577 5.61 -35.03 -16.10
C TRP A 577 6.61 -34.43 -15.09
N ILE A 578 6.10 -33.67 -14.10
CA ILE A 578 6.92 -33.05 -13.04
C ILE A 578 7.50 -34.15 -12.15
N HIS A 579 6.64 -35.07 -11.72
CA HIS A 579 7.01 -36.19 -10.88
C HIS A 579 8.19 -37.00 -11.45
N THR A 580 8.10 -37.42 -12.71
CA THR A 580 9.17 -38.21 -13.36
C THR A 580 10.49 -37.44 -13.40
N ARG A 581 10.46 -36.15 -13.70
CA ARG A 581 11.69 -35.32 -13.76
C ARG A 581 12.26 -34.99 -12.40
N ALA A 582 11.40 -34.72 -11.42
CA ALA A 582 11.81 -34.47 -10.06
C ALA A 582 12.43 -35.74 -9.43
N MET A 583 11.86 -36.93 -9.73
CA MET A 583 12.44 -38.19 -9.28
C MET A 583 13.83 -38.45 -9.85
N ALA A 584 14.02 -38.19 -11.12
CA ALA A 584 15.35 -38.29 -11.74
C ALA A 584 16.37 -37.32 -11.11
N LEU A 585 15.93 -36.11 -10.73
CA LEU A 585 16.75 -35.14 -10.03
C LEU A 585 17.09 -35.62 -8.62
N LEU A 586 16.09 -36.10 -7.86
CA LEU A 586 16.27 -36.64 -6.51
C LEU A 586 17.25 -37.81 -6.53
N PHE A 587 17.10 -38.73 -7.47
CA PHE A 587 18.01 -39.85 -7.65
C PHE A 587 19.44 -39.41 -7.98
N ALA A 588 19.61 -38.42 -8.85
CA ALA A 588 20.91 -37.85 -9.16
C ALA A 588 21.57 -37.20 -7.93
N MET A 589 20.78 -36.57 -7.03
CA MET A 589 21.27 -36.02 -5.75
C MET A 589 21.72 -37.14 -4.81
N MET A 590 20.92 -38.22 -4.69
CA MET A 590 21.29 -39.39 -3.89
C MET A 590 22.60 -40.02 -4.38
N SER A 591 22.75 -40.19 -5.68
CA SER A 591 23.98 -40.76 -6.28
C SER A 591 25.19 -39.90 -5.93
N ARG A 592 25.09 -38.58 -6.04
CA ARG A 592 26.17 -37.66 -5.70
C ARG A 592 26.53 -37.65 -4.22
N GLU A 593 25.53 -37.72 -3.34
CA GLU A 593 25.75 -37.82 -1.90
C GLU A 593 26.47 -39.11 -1.54
N PHE A 594 26.04 -40.24 -2.12
CA PHE A 594 26.70 -41.52 -1.92
C PHE A 594 28.14 -41.55 -2.42
N GLU A 595 28.38 -41.01 -3.62
CA GLU A 595 29.74 -40.89 -4.16
C GLU A 595 30.66 -40.02 -3.27
N SER A 596 30.10 -38.99 -2.63
CA SER A 596 30.86 -38.05 -1.79
C SER A 596 31.09 -38.55 -0.38
N ARG A 597 30.06 -39.18 0.27
CA ARG A 597 30.07 -39.53 1.69
C ARG A 597 29.99 -41.03 2.00
N GLY A 598 29.71 -41.87 1.02
CA GLY A 598 29.50 -43.29 1.17
C GLY A 598 28.23 -43.66 1.93
N THR A 599 27.37 -42.73 2.27
CA THR A 599 26.12 -42.94 3.01
C THR A 599 25.01 -42.04 2.55
N LEU A 600 23.73 -42.47 2.67
CA LEU A 600 22.53 -41.67 2.33
C LEU A 600 21.76 -41.21 3.58
N ARG A 601 22.36 -41.22 4.74
CA ARG A 601 21.69 -40.96 6.02
C ARG A 601 21.08 -39.55 6.06
N ASP A 602 21.80 -38.53 5.60
CA ASP A 602 21.32 -37.15 5.64
C ASP A 602 20.15 -36.92 4.67
N VAL A 603 20.18 -37.63 3.52
CA VAL A 603 19.07 -37.67 2.55
C VAL A 603 17.85 -38.34 3.17
N GLU A 604 18.00 -39.51 3.77
CA GLU A 604 16.91 -40.23 4.45
C GLU A 604 16.24 -39.33 5.50
N VAL A 605 17.06 -38.68 6.29
CA VAL A 605 16.66 -37.74 7.33
C VAL A 605 15.80 -36.60 6.78
N ALA A 606 16.23 -35.95 5.70
CA ALA A 606 15.52 -34.85 5.06
C ALA A 606 14.21 -35.34 4.42
N CYS A 607 14.22 -36.52 3.81
CA CYS A 607 13.02 -37.15 3.24
C CYS A 607 11.97 -37.43 4.30
N ILE A 608 12.35 -38.05 5.42
CA ILE A 608 11.46 -38.34 6.55
C ILE A 608 10.76 -37.08 7.05
N VAL A 609 11.55 -36.00 7.27
CA VAL A 609 11.03 -34.71 7.73
C VAL A 609 10.00 -34.12 6.75
N LYS A 610 10.32 -34.13 5.45
CA LYS A 610 9.48 -33.51 4.42
C LYS A 610 8.22 -34.31 4.12
N ILE A 611 8.28 -35.64 4.09
CA ILE A 611 7.12 -36.52 3.92
C ILE A 611 6.17 -36.35 5.12
N ASP A 612 6.70 -36.31 6.35
CA ASP A 612 5.91 -36.05 7.54
C ASP A 612 5.18 -34.70 7.46
N GLU A 613 5.87 -33.62 7.03
CA GLU A 613 5.28 -32.30 6.83
C GLU A 613 4.16 -32.32 5.78
N ALA A 614 4.41 -32.92 4.62
CA ALA A 614 3.47 -32.96 3.50
C ALA A 614 2.21 -33.77 3.81
N ILE A 615 2.34 -34.91 4.49
CA ILE A 615 1.18 -35.70 4.94
C ILE A 615 0.38 -34.93 5.98
N ASN A 616 1.03 -34.26 6.91
CA ASN A 616 0.34 -33.45 7.93
C ASN A 616 -0.40 -32.23 7.35
N GLN A 617 0.06 -31.68 6.22
CA GLN A 617 -0.62 -30.63 5.47
C GLN A 617 -1.76 -31.17 4.58
N GLY A 618 -1.85 -32.50 4.41
CA GLY A 618 -2.84 -33.15 3.54
C GLY A 618 -2.48 -33.11 2.05
N ASP A 619 -1.21 -32.89 1.74
CA ASP A 619 -0.72 -32.82 0.35
C ASP A 619 -0.44 -34.19 -0.27
N ILE A 620 -0.28 -35.24 0.55
CA ILE A 620 -0.05 -36.62 0.12
C ILE A 620 -1.25 -37.48 0.51
N ASP A 621 -1.76 -38.19 -0.48
CA ASP A 621 -2.74 -39.28 -0.32
C ASP A 621 -2.11 -40.65 -0.68
N ASP A 622 -2.88 -41.74 -0.54
CA ASP A 622 -2.42 -43.11 -0.84
C ASP A 622 -1.93 -43.26 -2.29
N ASP A 623 -2.56 -42.54 -3.25
CA ASP A 623 -2.21 -42.60 -4.66
C ASP A 623 -0.86 -41.93 -4.95
N ILE A 624 -0.60 -40.76 -4.35
CA ILE A 624 0.67 -40.02 -4.48
C ILE A 624 1.80 -40.82 -3.78
N GLY A 625 1.55 -41.39 -2.60
CA GLY A 625 2.51 -42.23 -1.90
C GLY A 625 2.91 -43.47 -2.71
N ALA A 626 1.94 -44.17 -3.28
CA ALA A 626 2.20 -45.32 -4.14
C ALA A 626 2.96 -44.98 -5.43
N LYS A 627 2.62 -43.85 -6.08
CA LYS A 627 3.33 -43.34 -7.24
C LYS A 627 4.78 -42.97 -6.93
N PHE A 628 5.04 -42.38 -5.76
CA PHE A 628 6.37 -42.04 -5.30
C PHE A 628 7.25 -43.29 -5.15
N VAL A 629 6.76 -44.32 -4.45
CA VAL A 629 7.48 -45.59 -4.28
C VAL A 629 7.74 -46.26 -5.63
N ALA A 630 6.72 -46.41 -6.47
CA ALA A 630 6.85 -47.03 -7.79
C ALA A 630 7.84 -46.31 -8.72
N ALA A 631 7.87 -44.95 -8.67
CA ALA A 631 8.81 -44.18 -9.47
C ALA A 631 10.25 -44.30 -8.96
N MET A 632 10.47 -44.44 -7.66
CA MET A 632 11.80 -44.69 -7.09
C MET A 632 12.29 -46.10 -7.45
N GLU A 633 11.44 -47.12 -7.37
CA GLU A 633 11.75 -48.47 -7.82
C GLU A 633 12.11 -48.52 -9.30
N ALA A 634 11.39 -47.74 -10.14
CA ALA A 634 11.70 -47.61 -11.57
C ALA A 634 13.09 -46.99 -11.81
N GLN A 635 13.49 -46.01 -11.02
CA GLN A 635 14.86 -45.46 -11.10
C GLN A 635 15.91 -46.48 -10.66
N LEU A 636 15.65 -47.21 -9.57
CA LEU A 636 16.52 -48.28 -9.10
C LEU A 636 16.73 -49.40 -10.14
N SER A 637 15.66 -49.83 -10.84
CA SER A 637 15.74 -50.83 -11.88
C SER A 637 16.59 -50.41 -13.07
N THR A 638 16.69 -49.09 -13.34
CA THR A 638 17.62 -48.56 -14.39
C THR A 638 19.06 -48.64 -13.99
N VAL A 639 19.40 -48.62 -12.72
CA VAL A 639 20.77 -48.78 -12.19
C VAL A 639 21.16 -50.25 -12.23
N ASP A 640 20.29 -51.13 -11.79
CA ASP A 640 20.50 -52.59 -11.78
C ASP A 640 20.80 -53.12 -13.22
N SER A 641 20.11 -52.56 -14.22
CA SER A 641 20.31 -52.91 -15.64
C SER A 641 21.65 -52.41 -16.22
N ARG A 642 22.34 -51.48 -15.57
CA ARG A 642 23.65 -50.92 -15.98
C ARG A 642 24.83 -51.57 -15.26
N GLY A 643 24.59 -52.32 -14.20
CA GLY A 643 25.61 -52.67 -13.22
C GLY A 643 26.31 -53.98 -13.49
N GLU A 644 27.54 -53.89 -13.92
CA GLU A 644 28.61 -54.88 -13.68
C GLU A 644 29.73 -54.34 -12.77
N SER A 645 29.64 -53.12 -12.25
CA SER A 645 30.67 -52.55 -11.35
C SER A 645 30.21 -52.62 -9.87
N GLY A 646 31.14 -52.96 -8.96
CA GLY A 646 30.84 -53.15 -7.53
C GLY A 646 30.33 -51.90 -6.82
N ALA A 647 30.62 -50.68 -7.33
CA ALA A 647 30.16 -49.42 -6.74
C ALA A 647 28.66 -49.19 -7.01
N ASP A 648 28.14 -49.58 -8.17
CA ASP A 648 26.72 -49.46 -8.51
C ASP A 648 25.87 -50.41 -7.61
N SER A 649 26.39 -51.57 -7.22
CA SER A 649 25.76 -52.51 -6.32
C SER A 649 25.67 -52.00 -4.88
N GLU A 650 26.64 -51.21 -4.40
CA GLU A 650 26.58 -50.61 -3.05
C GLU A 650 25.61 -49.42 -3.03
N LEU A 651 25.59 -48.58 -4.05
CA LEU A 651 24.60 -47.52 -4.20
C LEU A 651 23.16 -48.09 -4.27
N TYR A 652 22.96 -49.16 -5.05
CA TYR A 652 21.68 -49.86 -5.13
C TYR A 652 21.17 -50.27 -3.76
N LYS A 653 22.02 -50.96 -2.93
CA LYS A 653 21.65 -51.39 -1.58
C LYS A 653 21.32 -50.22 -0.67
N ALA A 654 22.12 -49.15 -0.72
CA ALA A 654 21.90 -47.94 0.10
C ALA A 654 20.57 -47.25 -0.24
N VAL A 655 20.25 -47.10 -1.54
CA VAL A 655 18.98 -46.51 -1.98
C VAL A 655 17.81 -47.41 -1.65
N GLU A 656 17.92 -48.74 -1.80
CA GLU A 656 16.91 -49.70 -1.41
C GLU A 656 16.57 -49.66 0.09
N GLU A 657 17.60 -49.48 0.94
CA GLU A 657 17.42 -49.32 2.40
C GLU A 657 16.62 -48.05 2.73
N VAL A 658 17.01 -46.93 2.11
CA VAL A 658 16.26 -45.64 2.22
C VAL A 658 14.84 -45.79 1.75
N LEU A 659 14.61 -46.44 0.60
CA LEU A 659 13.28 -46.66 0.05
C LEU A 659 12.38 -47.46 0.98
N ARG A 660 12.88 -48.55 1.54
CA ARG A 660 12.16 -49.36 2.54
C ARG A 660 11.80 -48.52 3.80
N SER A 661 12.72 -47.68 4.23
CA SER A 661 12.50 -46.78 5.37
C SER A 661 11.37 -45.79 5.07
N LEU A 662 11.38 -45.16 3.89
CA LEU A 662 10.36 -44.21 3.45
C LEU A 662 8.98 -44.85 3.18
N GLU A 663 8.97 -46.06 2.59
CA GLU A 663 7.75 -46.85 2.37
C GLU A 663 7.08 -47.16 3.70
N LYS A 664 7.88 -47.62 4.69
CA LYS A 664 7.38 -47.87 6.05
C LYS A 664 6.85 -46.64 6.76
N LEU A 665 7.51 -45.50 6.55
CA LEU A 665 7.03 -44.21 7.05
C LEU A 665 5.69 -43.81 6.43
N LEU A 666 5.59 -43.90 5.11
CA LEU A 666 4.35 -43.59 4.35
C LEU A 666 3.18 -44.48 4.84
N GLU A 667 3.42 -45.80 4.98
CA GLU A 667 2.41 -46.73 5.49
C GLU A 667 1.94 -46.30 6.89
N LEU A 668 2.83 -46.00 7.80
CA LEU A 668 2.49 -45.63 9.18
C LEU A 668 1.74 -44.30 9.26
N LEU A 669 2.16 -43.28 8.49
CA LEU A 669 1.56 -41.95 8.50
C LEU A 669 0.16 -41.97 7.86
N LEU A 670 0.02 -42.63 6.70
CA LEU A 670 -1.26 -42.75 5.98
C LEU A 670 -2.26 -43.56 6.77
N ASN A 671 -1.83 -44.64 7.42
CA ASN A 671 -2.68 -45.42 8.33
C ASN A 671 -3.25 -44.59 9.49
N VAL A 672 -2.44 -43.76 10.14
CA VAL A 672 -2.93 -42.88 11.22
C VAL A 672 -3.92 -41.85 10.69
N ARG A 673 -3.66 -41.29 9.51
CA ARG A 673 -4.53 -40.28 8.88
C ARG A 673 -5.85 -40.83 8.33
N SER A 674 -5.87 -42.04 7.81
CA SER A 674 -7.06 -42.66 7.24
C SER A 674 -8.11 -43.02 8.30
N LEU A 675 -7.69 -43.13 9.58
CA LEU A 675 -8.60 -43.50 10.68
C LEU A 675 -9.57 -42.33 10.98
N PRO A 676 -10.90 -42.59 11.06
CA PRO A 676 -11.88 -41.60 11.46
C PRO A 676 -11.62 -41.03 12.87
N THR A 677 -12.05 -39.80 13.10
CA THR A 677 -11.91 -39.11 14.40
C THR A 677 -12.96 -39.53 15.40
N SER A 678 -13.83 -40.53 15.08
CA SER A 678 -14.85 -41.05 16.00
C SER A 678 -14.23 -41.89 17.13
N GLN A 679 -14.95 -41.98 18.23
CA GLN A 679 -14.53 -42.67 19.45
C GLN A 679 -14.29 -44.19 19.23
N GLU A 680 -14.94 -44.78 18.27
CA GLU A 680 -14.80 -46.19 17.91
C GLU A 680 -13.39 -46.56 17.42
N PHE A 681 -12.64 -45.61 16.81
CA PHE A 681 -11.30 -45.83 16.25
C PHE A 681 -10.19 -45.24 17.13
N GLU A 682 -10.50 -44.91 18.39
CA GLU A 682 -9.52 -44.27 19.30
C GLU A 682 -8.34 -45.18 19.55
N ASP A 683 -8.57 -46.46 19.89
CA ASP A 683 -7.52 -47.43 20.21
C ASP A 683 -6.62 -47.66 18.99
N GLU A 684 -7.17 -47.77 17.79
CA GLU A 684 -6.41 -47.90 16.55
C GLU A 684 -5.53 -46.65 16.27
N ARG A 685 -6.05 -45.45 16.53
CA ARG A 685 -5.29 -44.20 16.41
C ARG A 685 -4.15 -44.14 17.43
N VAL A 686 -4.40 -44.50 18.68
CA VAL A 686 -3.38 -44.60 19.73
C VAL A 686 -2.27 -45.55 19.30
N MET A 687 -2.65 -46.77 18.86
CA MET A 687 -1.70 -47.78 18.40
C MET A 687 -0.90 -47.32 17.19
N GLY A 688 -1.54 -46.63 16.25
CA GLY A 688 -0.91 -46.03 15.08
C GLY A 688 0.14 -44.98 15.46
N LEU A 689 -0.20 -44.06 16.37
CA LEU A 689 0.71 -43.01 16.87
C LEU A 689 1.89 -43.65 17.63
N VAL A 690 1.65 -44.65 18.47
CA VAL A 690 2.73 -45.33 19.19
C VAL A 690 3.72 -46.04 18.24
N ARG A 691 3.21 -46.71 17.17
CA ARG A 691 4.07 -47.30 16.14
C ARG A 691 4.91 -46.23 15.42
N LEU A 692 4.30 -45.12 15.09
CA LEU A 692 4.98 -43.97 14.44
C LEU A 692 6.04 -43.34 15.35
N MET A 693 5.72 -43.12 16.63
CA MET A 693 6.69 -42.67 17.63
C MET A 693 7.88 -43.61 17.76
N ASN A 694 7.62 -44.94 17.80
CA ASN A 694 8.69 -45.92 17.84
C ASN A 694 9.59 -45.89 16.59
N PHE A 695 8.99 -45.68 15.41
CA PHE A 695 9.74 -45.47 14.18
C PHE A 695 10.60 -44.21 14.25
N MET A 696 10.07 -43.08 14.69
CA MET A 696 10.80 -41.81 14.85
C MET A 696 11.93 -41.91 15.84
N LYS A 697 11.73 -42.64 16.94
CA LYS A 697 12.76 -42.92 17.93
C LYS A 697 13.90 -43.77 17.36
N LYS A 698 13.60 -44.83 16.58
CA LYS A 698 14.58 -45.67 15.90
C LYS A 698 15.42 -44.92 14.87
N THR A 699 14.79 -44.00 14.14
CA THR A 699 15.46 -43.17 13.15
C THR A 699 16.14 -41.93 13.74
N ASN A 700 16.15 -41.79 15.07
CA ASN A 700 16.80 -40.72 15.84
C ASN A 700 16.22 -39.31 15.52
N LYS A 701 14.92 -39.21 15.31
CA LYS A 701 14.18 -37.98 15.03
C LYS A 701 13.46 -37.45 16.26
N THR A 702 14.24 -36.87 17.20
CA THR A 702 13.73 -36.42 18.49
C THR A 702 12.64 -35.38 18.39
N ASP A 703 12.80 -34.36 17.51
CA ASP A 703 11.82 -33.28 17.33
C ASP A 703 10.46 -33.81 16.84
N ARG A 704 10.48 -34.75 15.88
CA ARG A 704 9.25 -35.38 15.37
C ARG A 704 8.64 -36.31 16.40
N TYR A 705 9.47 -37.05 17.14
CA TYR A 705 9.02 -37.89 18.26
C TYR A 705 8.28 -37.06 19.31
N ILE A 706 8.83 -35.90 19.72
CA ILE A 706 8.20 -35.00 20.69
C ILE A 706 6.85 -34.50 20.15
N ARG A 707 6.77 -34.12 18.89
CA ARG A 707 5.50 -33.70 18.28
C ARG A 707 4.43 -34.78 18.41
N TYR A 708 4.73 -36.03 18.06
CA TYR A 708 3.77 -37.13 18.15
C TYR A 708 3.45 -37.52 19.61
N VAL A 709 4.36 -37.31 20.55
CA VAL A 709 4.07 -37.40 21.99
C VAL A 709 2.98 -36.41 22.40
N HIS A 710 3.05 -35.18 21.96
CA HIS A 710 2.02 -34.19 22.24
C HIS A 710 0.70 -34.47 21.51
N GLU A 711 0.75 -34.94 20.27
CA GLU A 711 -0.46 -35.36 19.54
C GLU A 711 -1.17 -36.53 20.23
N LEU A 712 -0.40 -37.50 20.73
CA LEU A 712 -0.92 -38.58 21.56
C LEU A 712 -1.55 -38.08 22.88
N ALA A 713 -0.90 -37.14 23.55
CA ALA A 713 -1.43 -36.54 24.76
C ALA A 713 -2.73 -35.80 24.49
N ASP A 714 -2.81 -35.01 23.38
CA ASP A 714 -4.02 -34.30 22.99
C ASP A 714 -5.18 -35.25 22.62
N LEU A 715 -4.87 -36.37 21.96
CA LEU A 715 -5.85 -37.43 21.72
C LEU A 715 -6.45 -37.97 23.01
N HIS A 716 -5.63 -38.31 24.00
CA HIS A 716 -6.08 -38.76 25.29
C HIS A 716 -6.86 -37.70 26.07
N ILE A 717 -6.49 -36.40 25.94
CA ILE A 717 -7.23 -35.33 26.58
C ILE A 717 -8.65 -35.19 25.96
N ALA A 718 -8.74 -35.29 24.62
CA ALA A 718 -10.02 -35.22 23.91
C ALA A 718 -10.96 -36.37 24.34
N SER A 719 -10.41 -37.55 24.63
CA SER A 719 -11.14 -38.72 25.13
C SER A 719 -11.32 -38.72 26.64
N GLN A 720 -10.93 -37.69 27.35
CA GLN A 720 -10.96 -37.55 28.84
C GLN A 720 -10.07 -38.56 29.59
N ASN A 721 -9.14 -39.20 28.90
CA ASN A 721 -8.16 -40.16 29.47
C ASN A 721 -6.95 -39.42 30.03
N PHE A 722 -7.15 -38.58 31.06
CA PHE A 722 -6.12 -37.65 31.58
C PHE A 722 -4.90 -38.35 32.15
N THR A 723 -5.05 -39.53 32.69
CA THR A 723 -3.93 -40.33 33.25
C THR A 723 -2.96 -40.72 32.14
N GLU A 724 -3.48 -41.22 31.01
CA GLU A 724 -2.72 -41.62 29.84
C GLU A 724 -2.08 -40.43 29.16
N ALA A 725 -2.79 -39.28 29.11
CA ALA A 725 -2.25 -38.03 28.61
C ALA A 725 -1.03 -37.55 29.40
N ALA A 726 -1.07 -37.67 30.73
CA ALA A 726 0.05 -37.35 31.60
C ALA A 726 1.23 -38.30 31.37
N PHE A 727 1.00 -39.61 31.22
CA PHE A 727 2.05 -40.58 30.86
C PHE A 727 2.65 -40.31 29.47
N ALA A 728 1.84 -39.90 28.50
CA ALA A 728 2.36 -39.51 27.21
C ALA A 728 3.32 -38.32 27.35
N LEU A 729 2.95 -37.27 28.10
CA LEU A 729 3.82 -36.09 28.34
C LEU A 729 5.10 -36.49 29.13
N SER A 730 5.07 -37.52 29.96
CA SER A 730 6.28 -37.98 30.66
C SER A 730 7.40 -38.39 29.70
N LEU A 731 7.04 -38.95 28.51
CA LEU A 731 7.99 -39.32 27.48
C LEU A 731 8.79 -38.11 26.94
N HIS A 732 8.14 -36.94 26.85
CA HIS A 732 8.86 -35.72 26.52
C HIS A 732 9.67 -35.18 27.68
N ALA A 733 9.14 -35.20 28.90
CA ALA A 733 9.86 -34.77 30.10
C ALA A 733 11.15 -35.58 30.33
N ASP A 734 11.15 -36.87 29.97
CA ASP A 734 12.32 -37.75 30.14
C ASP A 734 13.49 -37.42 29.18
N LEU A 735 13.18 -36.77 28.04
CA LEU A 735 14.18 -36.30 27.07
C LEU A 735 14.86 -35.02 27.51
N ILE A 736 14.25 -34.24 28.38
CA ILE A 736 14.72 -32.93 28.81
C ILE A 736 15.50 -33.08 30.12
N THR A 737 16.65 -32.41 30.20
CA THR A 737 17.48 -32.39 31.42
C THR A 737 17.16 -31.17 32.29
N TRP A 738 17.46 -31.24 33.59
CA TRP A 738 17.31 -30.12 34.51
C TRP A 738 18.53 -29.19 34.44
N THR A 739 18.74 -28.53 33.29
CA THR A 739 19.84 -27.61 33.01
C THR A 739 19.33 -26.24 32.58
N ASP A 740 20.23 -25.25 32.58
CA ASP A 740 19.90 -23.89 32.08
C ASP A 740 20.13 -23.73 30.56
N ASP A 741 20.38 -24.84 29.85
CA ASP A 741 20.53 -24.81 28.38
C ASP A 741 19.26 -24.29 27.74
N VAL A 742 19.42 -23.44 26.72
CA VAL A 742 18.29 -22.84 26.03
C VAL A 742 17.77 -23.82 24.98
N ILE A 743 16.46 -24.10 25.02
CA ILE A 743 15.72 -24.86 24.00
C ILE A 743 14.93 -23.85 23.15
N GLU A 744 15.05 -24.01 21.85
CA GLU A 744 14.30 -23.16 20.90
C GLU A 744 12.80 -23.42 20.97
N GLU A 745 12.03 -22.58 20.28
CA GLU A 745 10.55 -22.72 20.21
C GLU A 745 10.17 -24.06 19.57
N GLU A 746 9.38 -24.87 20.27
CA GLU A 746 8.96 -26.20 19.82
C GLU A 746 7.56 -26.54 20.34
N VAL A 747 6.72 -27.13 19.48
CA VAL A 747 5.36 -27.60 19.83
C VAL A 747 4.51 -26.52 20.54
N GLY A 748 4.59 -25.26 20.05
CA GLY A 748 3.86 -24.13 20.63
C GLY A 748 4.36 -23.67 22.01
N MET A 749 5.52 -24.14 22.44
CA MET A 749 6.19 -23.69 23.65
C MET A 749 7.30 -22.69 23.29
N PRO A 750 7.35 -21.52 23.95
CA PRO A 750 8.29 -20.46 23.61
C PRO A 750 9.75 -20.87 23.90
N ARG A 751 10.71 -20.18 23.30
CA ARG A 751 12.13 -20.31 23.63
C ARG A 751 12.35 -20.02 25.11
N GLN A 752 12.93 -21.03 25.82
CA GLN A 752 13.11 -20.98 27.26
C GLN A 752 14.22 -21.97 27.72
N SER A 753 14.61 -21.89 28.99
CA SER A 753 15.59 -22.84 29.52
C SER A 753 15.03 -24.28 29.58
N SER A 754 15.89 -25.27 29.47
CA SER A 754 15.59 -26.70 29.62
C SER A 754 14.89 -26.96 30.97
N PHE A 755 15.34 -26.28 32.02
CA PHE A 755 14.72 -26.34 33.35
C PHE A 755 13.28 -25.82 33.33
N ASP A 756 13.02 -24.60 32.81
CA ASP A 756 11.69 -23.98 32.77
C ASP A 756 10.73 -24.82 31.89
N ARG A 757 11.26 -25.40 30.77
CA ARG A 757 10.47 -26.26 29.88
C ARG A 757 10.04 -27.55 30.58
N LYS A 758 10.97 -28.23 31.23
CA LYS A 758 10.68 -29.46 31.98
C LYS A 758 9.70 -29.18 33.13
N GLU A 759 9.89 -28.07 33.87
CA GLU A 759 8.95 -27.65 34.91
C GLU A 759 7.54 -27.44 34.37
N MET A 760 7.42 -26.78 33.25
CA MET A 760 6.12 -26.53 32.61
C MET A 760 5.42 -27.81 32.17
N ILE A 761 6.16 -28.76 31.59
CA ILE A 761 5.60 -30.05 31.17
C ILE A 761 5.18 -30.88 32.39
N VAL A 762 6.04 -30.98 33.42
CA VAL A 762 5.73 -31.71 34.64
C VAL A 762 4.55 -31.08 35.40
N GLY A 763 4.42 -29.76 35.36
CA GLY A 763 3.27 -29.02 35.86
C GLY A 763 1.96 -29.41 35.16
N LYS A 764 1.97 -29.58 33.83
CA LYS A 764 0.83 -30.11 33.07
C LYS A 764 0.54 -31.58 33.41
N MET A 765 1.59 -32.42 33.58
CA MET A 765 1.43 -33.81 34.00
C MET A 765 0.73 -33.91 35.35
N ILE A 766 1.13 -33.11 36.34
CA ILE A 766 0.50 -33.08 37.68
C ILE A 766 -0.99 -32.70 37.56
N GLU A 767 -1.31 -31.68 36.74
CA GLU A 767 -2.70 -31.29 36.51
C GLU A 767 -3.51 -32.43 35.89
N TYR A 768 -2.98 -33.13 34.89
CA TYR A 768 -3.67 -34.25 34.25
C TYR A 768 -3.79 -35.47 35.12
N PHE A 769 -2.77 -35.85 35.92
CA PHE A 769 -2.87 -36.91 36.90
C PHE A 769 -3.94 -36.60 37.98
N ASP A 770 -4.05 -35.37 38.41
CA ASP A 770 -5.08 -34.94 39.32
C ASP A 770 -6.49 -35.06 38.71
N ARG A 771 -6.68 -34.57 37.47
CA ARG A 771 -7.95 -34.70 36.73
C ARG A 771 -8.32 -36.17 36.48
N GLY A 772 -7.33 -37.04 36.24
CA GLY A 772 -7.47 -38.48 36.06
C GLY A 772 -7.58 -39.26 37.36
N LYS A 773 -7.51 -38.57 38.53
CA LYS A 773 -7.53 -39.17 39.89
C LYS A 773 -6.37 -40.14 40.16
N ALA A 774 -5.27 -40.04 39.41
CA ALA A 774 -4.03 -40.77 39.60
C ALA A 774 -3.11 -40.04 40.59
N TRP A 775 -3.57 -39.89 41.83
CA TRP A 775 -2.94 -39.02 42.82
C TRP A 775 -1.55 -39.47 43.25
N GLU A 776 -1.28 -40.80 43.26
CA GLU A 776 0.04 -41.33 43.57
C GLU A 776 1.10 -40.84 42.57
N GLU A 777 0.75 -40.84 41.26
CA GLU A 777 1.60 -40.33 40.17
C GLU A 777 1.74 -38.80 40.22
N ALA A 778 0.68 -38.09 40.55
CA ALA A 778 0.72 -36.64 40.76
C ALA A 778 1.69 -36.26 41.88
N ILE A 779 1.67 -37.02 43.02
CA ILE A 779 2.57 -36.79 44.14
C ILE A 779 4.03 -37.13 43.72
N ARG A 780 4.24 -38.21 42.96
CA ARG A 780 5.56 -38.60 42.46
C ARG A 780 6.16 -37.53 41.56
N ALA A 781 5.38 -37.01 40.60
CA ALA A 781 5.78 -35.94 39.73
C ALA A 781 6.06 -34.62 40.50
N SER A 782 5.27 -34.33 41.52
CA SER A 782 5.48 -33.17 42.40
C SER A 782 6.80 -33.25 43.18
N LYS A 783 7.08 -34.43 43.74
CA LYS A 783 8.34 -34.68 44.47
C LYS A 783 9.56 -34.53 43.56
N MET A 784 9.47 -34.99 42.31
CA MET A 784 10.57 -34.84 41.34
C MET A 784 10.95 -33.37 41.10
N VAL A 785 9.97 -32.45 41.10
CA VAL A 785 10.20 -31.02 40.99
C VAL A 785 10.73 -30.44 42.30
N GLU A 786 10.16 -30.86 43.44
CA GLU A 786 10.58 -30.41 44.77
C GLU A 786 12.05 -30.77 45.05
N ASP A 787 12.50 -32.00 44.80
CA ASP A 787 13.89 -32.43 44.96
C ASP A 787 14.88 -31.57 44.12
N LYS A 788 14.47 -31.07 42.96
CA LYS A 788 15.31 -30.19 42.13
C LYS A 788 15.37 -28.77 42.68
N TYR A 789 14.28 -28.26 43.22
CA TYR A 789 14.28 -26.95 43.88
C TYR A 789 15.04 -26.97 45.20
N GLU A 790 14.96 -28.06 46.00
CA GLU A 790 15.78 -28.21 47.20
C GLU A 790 17.28 -28.17 46.89
N ASN A 791 17.71 -28.87 45.84
CA ASN A 791 19.08 -28.84 45.37
C ASN A 791 19.53 -27.45 44.87
N LEU A 792 18.63 -26.67 44.27
CA LEU A 792 18.87 -25.32 43.82
C LEU A 792 18.93 -24.31 45.00
N ILE A 793 18.06 -24.47 46.00
CA ILE A 793 18.06 -23.64 47.22
C ILE A 793 19.37 -23.79 47.97
N ASN A 794 19.91 -24.98 48.00
CA ASN A 794 21.21 -25.28 48.64
C ASN A 794 22.42 -24.73 47.85
N ARG A 795 22.23 -24.29 46.57
CA ARG A 795 23.28 -23.75 45.70
C ARG A 795 23.17 -22.27 45.38
N VAL A 796 21.99 -21.64 45.49
CA VAL A 796 21.73 -20.28 45.02
C VAL A 796 20.87 -19.51 46.01
N ASP A 797 21.26 -18.24 46.27
CA ASP A 797 20.62 -17.22 47.10
C ASP A 797 19.11 -17.39 47.27
N TYR A 798 18.67 -17.81 48.45
CA TYR A 798 17.26 -17.97 48.88
C TYR A 798 16.33 -16.82 48.52
N ASN A 799 16.87 -15.61 48.45
CA ASN A 799 16.10 -14.41 48.10
C ASN A 799 15.63 -14.32 46.62
N LYS A 800 16.37 -14.93 45.66
CA LYS A 800 15.95 -14.94 44.24
C LYS A 800 14.77 -15.91 44.01
N VAL A 801 14.82 -17.08 44.61
CA VAL A 801 13.76 -18.10 44.50
C VAL A 801 12.49 -17.62 45.19
N ARG A 802 12.58 -16.99 46.37
CA ARG A 802 11.45 -16.41 47.10
C ARG A 802 10.75 -15.25 46.37
N ARG A 803 11.49 -14.41 45.59
CA ARG A 803 10.91 -13.35 44.76
C ARG A 803 10.15 -13.91 43.53
N LYS A 804 10.67 -14.95 42.90
CA LYS A 804 10.03 -15.64 41.77
C LYS A 804 8.73 -16.30 42.24
N ARG A 805 8.72 -17.05 43.34
CA ARG A 805 7.54 -17.69 43.95
C ARG A 805 6.43 -16.69 44.34
N ARG A 806 6.77 -15.54 44.91
CA ARG A 806 5.77 -14.51 45.28
C ARG A 806 5.08 -13.86 44.08
N ARG A 807 5.76 -13.73 42.93
CA ARG A 807 5.19 -13.20 41.69
C ARG A 807 4.23 -14.20 41.02
N GLU A 808 4.54 -15.45 41.05
CA GLU A 808 3.74 -16.51 40.43
C GLU A 808 2.56 -16.95 41.32
N GLY A 809 2.72 -16.99 42.63
CA GLY A 809 1.64 -17.28 43.59
C GLY A 809 0.46 -16.30 43.44
N ARG A 810 0.69 -14.98 43.31
CA ARG A 810 -0.38 -13.99 43.14
C ARG A 810 -1.11 -14.10 41.81
N ARG A 811 -0.52 -14.71 40.78
CA ARG A 811 -1.19 -14.98 39.48
C ARG A 811 -2.08 -16.23 39.54
N ARG A 812 -1.82 -17.20 40.40
CA ARG A 812 -2.53 -18.48 40.47
C ARG A 812 -3.65 -18.52 41.53
N GLU A 813 -3.64 -17.68 42.56
CA GLU A 813 -4.73 -17.53 43.56
C GLU A 813 -6.07 -17.10 42.94
N ARG A 814 -6.09 -16.66 41.67
CA ARG A 814 -7.32 -16.28 40.93
C ARG A 814 -8.01 -17.44 40.19
N LYS A 815 -7.46 -18.65 40.20
CA LYS A 815 -8.09 -19.85 39.59
C LYS A 815 -8.20 -20.95 40.64
N GLY A 816 -9.36 -20.99 41.27
CA GLY A 816 -9.66 -21.99 42.28
C GLY A 816 -9.68 -23.44 41.73
N GLY A 817 -8.94 -24.33 42.33
CA GLY A 817 -8.80 -25.73 42.04
C GLY A 817 -7.72 -26.38 42.94
N ILE A 818 -7.65 -27.66 43.02
CA ILE A 818 -6.80 -28.48 43.89
C ILE A 818 -5.29 -28.15 43.89
N ILE A 819 -4.86 -27.20 43.05
CA ILE A 819 -3.60 -26.46 43.24
C ILE A 819 -3.45 -25.95 44.71
N GLY A 820 -4.58 -25.78 45.42
CA GLY A 820 -4.58 -25.52 46.84
C GLY A 820 -4.04 -26.64 47.73
N ILE A 821 -4.09 -27.91 47.30
CA ILE A 821 -3.50 -29.03 48.08
C ILE A 821 -1.99 -29.07 47.90
N TRP A 822 -1.49 -28.78 46.70
CA TRP A 822 -0.07 -28.66 46.46
C TRP A 822 0.56 -27.44 47.20
N TYR A 823 -0.17 -26.32 47.27
CA TYR A 823 0.22 -25.20 48.13
C TYR A 823 0.05 -25.52 49.63
N HIS A 824 -0.94 -26.32 50.03
CA HIS A 824 -1.14 -26.65 51.43
C HIS A 824 -0.03 -27.62 51.92
N CYS A 825 0.42 -28.58 51.12
CA CYS A 825 1.59 -29.40 51.41
C CYS A 825 2.88 -28.55 51.49
N GLN A 826 3.10 -27.56 50.60
CA GLN A 826 4.25 -26.65 50.70
C GLN A 826 4.19 -25.71 51.91
N TYR A 827 3.00 -25.28 52.34
CA TYR A 827 2.86 -24.47 53.57
C TYR A 827 3.09 -25.30 54.85
N HIS A 828 2.69 -26.53 54.87
CA HIS A 828 2.92 -27.41 56.04
C HIS A 828 4.40 -27.84 56.19
N VAL A 829 5.10 -28.11 55.09
CA VAL A 829 6.53 -28.39 55.10
C VAL A 829 7.34 -27.17 55.55
N SER A 830 6.93 -25.97 55.16
CA SER A 830 7.57 -24.73 55.64
C SER A 830 7.32 -24.39 57.11
N ILE A 831 6.26 -24.93 57.74
CA ILE A 831 5.93 -24.73 59.17
C ILE A 831 6.64 -25.77 60.07
N ILE A 832 6.88 -26.97 59.55
CA ILE A 832 7.61 -28.04 60.31
C ILE A 832 9.13 -27.72 60.45
N TRP A 833 9.67 -26.81 59.66
CA TRP A 833 11.06 -26.33 59.73
C TRP A 833 11.27 -25.07 60.58
N TYR A 834 10.20 -24.54 61.22
CA TYR A 834 10.22 -23.39 62.13
C TYR A 834 9.87 -23.72 63.57
N HIS A 835 9.77 -24.96 63.91
CA HIS A 835 9.76 -25.49 65.30
C HIS A 835 10.87 -26.56 65.42
#